data_40913c61f1e30bfb569e17c6004e00e7
#
_entry.id   40913c61f1e30bfb569e17c6004e00e7
#
_cell.length_a   1.000
_cell.length_b   1.000
_cell.length_c   1.000
_cell.angle_alpha   90.00
_cell.angle_beta   90.00
_cell.angle_gamma   90.00
#
_symmetry.space_group_name_H-M   'P 1'
#
loop_
_entity.id
_entity.type
_entity.pdbx_description
1 polymer ?
#
loop_
_entity_poly.entity_id
_entity_poly.type
_entity_poly.pdbx_seq_one_letter_code
_entity_poly.pdbx_strand_id
1 'polypeptide(L)'
;MSEKFYLTTPIYYVNAAPHIGHTYTTFAADMIRRYKRMTGYNAVLTTGTDEHGQKVERAALKMGQTPREYTTTIAEEFRSQWQKLGLGIDHFLRTTDPRQAKAVAKLYEACKQNGYIYKGSYTGEYCMFDELYVNDAEPGDPCPECGRPTETVTEENLFFRLSAFQEFLLDLYERQPDFIQPEVRRNEIISFVKKGLKDLSISRTTIKWGIPVPDEPRHVFYVWFDALMTYWTAVEGQSVEGKPLWPADLHLVGKEIIRFHAVYWPAFLKAAEWELPKRIFAHGWLLFDNDKMSKSKGNIVRPEPIRQVMGADPLRYFLFREIPFGSDGNFSYDALVGRYNSDLANGLGNLLSRTTALIRQARDGRIPASAGAPAIAEEARATIQNFRDCFERFEYNRALESVWALLTFVDRAIVQYQPWALGKKKDEESRAKFDEIMYSAAETLRIVSVLLKPVLPEITEKIWAQLGMSEKLMDQRIDQLTWGGLTAGQALGESAQIFPRLDLKETVDKMNELEQVEVARQNALLGKTAPAEAASVVPAPEAKAEETPWTPPEGVPPLAPTITIDDFAKVDLRVARILAAEKVPGADKLLKLTIDVAEREPRTIVAGIAKAYSPEQLAGRKVVIVANLQPRKLRGIESNGMIVAASLADGSPVLAAFLEDVPVGARLK
;
A
#
# COMPACT_ATOMS: atom_id res chain seq x y z
N MET A 1 -16.58 27.74 -15.35
CA MET A 1 -17.29 26.45 -15.34
C MET A 1 -16.34 25.40 -14.77
N SER A 2 -16.75 24.69 -13.74
CA SER A 2 -15.93 23.68 -13.07
C SER A 2 -16.01 22.37 -13.88
N GLU A 3 -14.87 21.79 -14.26
CA GLU A 3 -14.86 20.51 -14.94
C GLU A 3 -15.19 19.37 -13.97
N LYS A 4 -15.86 18.33 -14.46
CA LYS A 4 -16.12 17.12 -13.68
C LYS A 4 -14.83 16.28 -13.53
N PHE A 5 -14.66 15.62 -12.39
CA PHE A 5 -13.67 14.58 -12.21
C PHE A 5 -14.29 13.43 -11.41
N TYR A 6 -14.60 12.33 -12.07
CA TYR A 6 -15.20 11.17 -11.45
C TYR A 6 -14.14 10.08 -11.21
N LEU A 7 -13.92 9.71 -9.95
CA LEU A 7 -12.98 8.66 -9.58
C LEU A 7 -13.62 7.62 -8.69
N THR A 8 -13.09 6.41 -8.75
CA THR A 8 -13.59 5.27 -7.97
C THR A 8 -12.46 4.52 -7.29
N THR A 9 -12.75 3.91 -6.14
CA THR A 9 -11.98 2.78 -5.60
C THR A 9 -12.64 1.47 -6.05
N PRO A 10 -12.01 0.30 -5.79
CA PRO A 10 -12.75 -0.96 -5.80
C PRO A 10 -13.89 -0.90 -4.77
N ILE A 11 -14.92 -1.69 -5.01
CA ILE A 11 -15.85 -2.05 -3.96
C ILE A 11 -15.26 -3.21 -3.15
N TYR A 12 -15.41 -3.16 -1.83
CA TYR A 12 -14.71 -4.06 -0.92
C TYR A 12 -15.54 -5.28 -0.58
N TYR A 13 -14.92 -6.46 -0.71
CA TYR A 13 -15.60 -7.73 -0.44
C TYR A 13 -15.86 -7.91 1.06
N VAL A 14 -17.11 -8.17 1.42
CA VAL A 14 -17.59 -8.21 2.82
C VAL A 14 -17.24 -9.49 3.59
N ASN A 15 -16.20 -10.21 3.18
CA ASN A 15 -15.68 -11.37 3.89
C ASN A 15 -14.71 -11.04 5.04
N ALA A 16 -14.43 -9.77 5.24
CA ALA A 16 -13.56 -9.23 6.29
C ALA A 16 -13.94 -7.81 6.64
N ALA A 17 -13.60 -7.38 7.86
CA ALA A 17 -13.62 -5.98 8.24
C ALA A 17 -12.48 -5.18 7.55
N PRO A 18 -12.58 -3.83 7.51
CA PRO A 18 -11.57 -2.97 6.93
C PRO A 18 -10.18 -3.19 7.53
N HIS A 19 -9.15 -3.19 6.69
CA HIS A 19 -7.76 -3.25 7.08
C HIS A 19 -6.93 -2.19 6.33
N ILE A 20 -5.65 -2.05 6.68
CA ILE A 20 -4.79 -0.99 6.16
C ILE A 20 -4.66 -1.01 4.63
N GLY A 21 -4.77 -2.17 3.96
CA GLY A 21 -4.77 -2.26 2.50
C GLY A 21 -5.98 -1.56 1.87
N HIS A 22 -7.19 -1.77 2.42
CA HIS A 22 -8.39 -1.04 1.99
C HIS A 22 -8.24 0.46 2.27
N THR A 23 -7.66 0.80 3.43
CA THR A 23 -7.40 2.18 3.86
C THR A 23 -6.44 2.89 2.91
N TYR A 24 -5.38 2.21 2.45
CA TYR A 24 -4.41 2.76 1.51
C TYR A 24 -5.06 3.22 0.20
N THR A 25 -5.85 2.35 -0.41
CA THR A 25 -6.59 2.67 -1.64
C THR A 25 -7.56 3.84 -1.41
N THR A 26 -8.33 3.80 -0.33
CA THR A 26 -9.36 4.82 -0.07
C THR A 26 -8.75 6.16 0.33
N PHE A 27 -7.63 6.17 1.08
CA PHE A 27 -6.85 7.38 1.35
C PHE A 27 -6.30 8.01 0.06
N ALA A 28 -5.75 7.20 -0.86
CA ALA A 28 -5.29 7.71 -2.15
C ALA A 28 -6.41 8.37 -2.93
N ALA A 29 -7.58 7.73 -2.99
CA ALA A 29 -8.74 8.26 -3.70
C ALA A 29 -9.27 9.57 -3.06
N ASP A 30 -9.38 9.64 -1.74
CA ASP A 30 -9.80 10.86 -1.03
C ASP A 30 -8.78 12.00 -1.21
N MET A 31 -7.49 11.68 -1.18
CA MET A 31 -6.41 12.63 -1.43
C MET A 31 -6.48 13.21 -2.85
N ILE A 32 -6.67 12.37 -3.86
CA ILE A 32 -6.86 12.78 -5.26
C ILE A 32 -8.12 13.67 -5.37
N ARG A 33 -9.23 13.25 -4.76
CA ARG A 33 -10.48 14.02 -4.76
C ARG A 33 -10.30 15.43 -4.17
N ARG A 34 -9.64 15.53 -3.01
CA ARG A 34 -9.34 16.82 -2.35
C ARG A 34 -8.45 17.69 -3.23
N TYR A 35 -7.39 17.12 -3.77
CA TYR A 35 -6.48 17.82 -4.69
C TYR A 35 -7.22 18.34 -5.94
N LYS A 36 -8.03 17.49 -6.59
CA LYS A 36 -8.82 17.91 -7.77
C LYS A 36 -9.82 19.00 -7.43
N ARG A 37 -10.47 18.96 -6.27
CA ARG A 37 -11.34 20.07 -5.81
C ARG A 37 -10.54 21.36 -5.61
N MET A 38 -9.38 21.29 -5.00
CA MET A 38 -8.49 22.44 -4.80
C MET A 38 -7.79 22.91 -6.09
N THR A 39 -7.88 22.17 -7.19
CA THR A 39 -7.48 22.60 -8.54
C THR A 39 -8.67 22.95 -9.44
N GLY A 40 -9.88 23.07 -8.86
CA GLY A 40 -11.08 23.62 -9.51
C GLY A 40 -11.97 22.62 -10.20
N TYR A 41 -11.75 21.34 -10.03
CA TYR A 41 -12.69 20.32 -10.52
C TYR A 41 -13.84 20.10 -9.53
N ASN A 42 -14.99 19.73 -10.05
CA ASN A 42 -16.04 19.10 -9.26
C ASN A 42 -15.72 17.60 -9.19
N ALA A 43 -14.89 17.21 -8.21
CA ALA A 43 -14.44 15.85 -8.05
C ALA A 43 -15.42 15.04 -7.19
N VAL A 44 -15.84 13.87 -7.71
CA VAL A 44 -16.79 12.93 -7.10
C VAL A 44 -16.12 11.58 -6.91
N LEU A 45 -16.17 11.04 -5.68
CA LEU A 45 -15.59 9.76 -5.31
C LEU A 45 -16.68 8.72 -5.02
N THR A 46 -16.60 7.59 -5.72
CA THR A 46 -17.41 6.39 -5.44
C THR A 46 -16.55 5.29 -4.84
N THR A 47 -17.06 4.67 -3.78
CA THR A 47 -16.60 3.41 -3.20
C THR A 47 -17.82 2.55 -2.84
N GLY A 48 -17.62 1.39 -2.24
CA GLY A 48 -18.74 0.55 -1.82
C GLY A 48 -18.35 -0.81 -1.32
N THR A 49 -19.32 -1.71 -1.25
CA THR A 49 -19.15 -3.09 -0.83
C THR A 49 -19.64 -4.08 -1.88
N ASP A 50 -18.84 -5.11 -2.11
CA ASP A 50 -19.20 -6.28 -2.90
C ASP A 50 -19.77 -7.34 -1.96
N GLU A 51 -21.08 -7.63 -2.11
CA GLU A 51 -21.88 -8.34 -1.14
C GLU A 51 -22.43 -9.68 -1.63
N HIS A 52 -22.18 -10.02 -2.89
CA HIS A 52 -22.65 -11.26 -3.48
C HIS A 52 -21.59 -12.35 -3.49
N GLY A 53 -21.99 -13.60 -3.79
CA GLY A 53 -21.10 -14.73 -3.93
C GLY A 53 -21.18 -15.76 -2.80
N GLN A 54 -20.60 -16.93 -3.07
CA GLN A 54 -20.71 -18.12 -2.20
C GLN A 54 -20.03 -17.95 -0.84
N LYS A 55 -18.91 -17.19 -0.78
CA LYS A 55 -18.21 -16.91 0.48
C LYS A 55 -19.09 -16.17 1.46
N VAL A 56 -19.79 -15.16 0.97
CA VAL A 56 -20.70 -14.34 1.78
C VAL A 56 -21.87 -15.18 2.29
N GLU A 57 -22.47 -15.96 1.40
CA GLU A 57 -23.56 -16.88 1.76
C GLU A 57 -23.12 -17.86 2.86
N ARG A 58 -21.96 -18.50 2.69
CA ARG A 58 -21.41 -19.42 3.70
C ARG A 58 -21.07 -18.72 5.02
N ALA A 59 -20.54 -17.49 4.97
CA ALA A 59 -20.23 -16.73 6.18
C ALA A 59 -21.52 -16.38 6.95
N ALA A 60 -22.56 -15.92 6.26
CA ALA A 60 -23.85 -15.60 6.85
C ALA A 60 -24.50 -16.83 7.50
N LEU A 61 -24.51 -17.98 6.81
CA LEU A 61 -25.05 -19.24 7.33
C LEU A 61 -24.33 -19.68 8.62
N LYS A 62 -23.02 -19.55 8.70
CA LYS A 62 -22.25 -19.84 9.93
C LYS A 62 -22.64 -18.96 11.11
N MET A 63 -23.14 -17.75 10.83
CA MET A 63 -23.61 -16.79 11.84
C MET A 63 -25.10 -17.00 12.19
N GLY A 64 -25.80 -17.91 11.53
CA GLY A 64 -27.25 -18.05 11.65
C GLY A 64 -28.02 -16.82 11.14
N GLN A 65 -27.43 -16.06 10.21
CA GLN A 65 -27.97 -14.84 9.61
C GLN A 65 -28.35 -15.09 8.15
N THR A 66 -29.25 -14.27 7.63
CA THR A 66 -29.43 -14.16 6.18
C THR A 66 -28.22 -13.44 5.57
N PRO A 67 -27.85 -13.74 4.30
CA PRO A 67 -26.80 -13.02 3.62
C PRO A 67 -26.98 -11.50 3.64
N ARG A 68 -28.21 -10.99 3.54
CA ARG A 68 -28.52 -9.57 3.57
C ARG A 68 -28.24 -8.93 4.94
N GLU A 69 -28.59 -9.60 6.04
CA GLU A 69 -28.29 -9.10 7.39
C GLU A 69 -26.80 -9.06 7.63
N TYR A 70 -26.09 -10.13 7.30
CA TYR A 70 -24.64 -10.22 7.42
C TYR A 70 -23.94 -9.13 6.62
N THR A 71 -24.26 -8.96 5.34
CA THR A 71 -23.61 -7.95 4.48
C THR A 71 -23.92 -6.52 4.92
N THR A 72 -25.14 -6.29 5.46
CA THR A 72 -25.49 -4.98 6.00
C THR A 72 -24.61 -4.61 7.18
N THR A 73 -24.38 -5.53 8.10
CA THR A 73 -23.50 -5.32 9.25
C THR A 73 -22.07 -4.98 8.82
N ILE A 74 -21.52 -5.72 7.87
CA ILE A 74 -20.14 -5.47 7.41
C ILE A 74 -20.03 -4.19 6.56
N ALA A 75 -21.03 -3.89 5.74
CA ALA A 75 -21.06 -2.64 4.98
C ALA A 75 -21.08 -1.40 5.88
N GLU A 76 -21.85 -1.43 6.98
CA GLU A 76 -21.84 -0.35 7.96
C GLU A 76 -20.52 -0.24 8.73
N GLU A 77 -19.79 -1.35 8.95
CA GLU A 77 -18.44 -1.32 9.50
C GLU A 77 -17.47 -0.57 8.57
N PHE A 78 -17.51 -0.83 7.24
CA PHE A 78 -16.74 -0.07 6.27
C PHE A 78 -17.11 1.42 6.29
N ARG A 79 -18.39 1.73 6.26
CA ARG A 79 -18.87 3.12 6.29
C ARG A 79 -18.43 3.86 7.55
N SER A 80 -18.61 3.24 8.71
CA SER A 80 -18.18 3.78 10.01
C SER A 80 -16.67 4.03 10.05
N GLN A 81 -15.87 3.07 9.55
CA GLN A 81 -14.42 3.21 9.51
C GLN A 81 -13.98 4.36 8.60
N TRP A 82 -14.61 4.52 7.44
CA TRP A 82 -14.31 5.64 6.54
C TRP A 82 -14.68 7.00 7.15
N GLN A 83 -15.76 7.08 7.89
CA GLN A 83 -16.15 8.29 8.63
C GLN A 83 -15.13 8.63 9.72
N LYS A 84 -14.73 7.65 10.54
CA LYS A 84 -13.70 7.83 11.58
C LYS A 84 -12.36 8.28 11.03
N LEU A 85 -12.00 7.85 9.83
CA LEU A 85 -10.77 8.25 9.12
C LEU A 85 -10.90 9.60 8.37
N GLY A 86 -12.04 10.27 8.46
CA GLY A 86 -12.30 11.57 7.84
C GLY A 86 -12.33 11.53 6.31
N LEU A 87 -12.74 10.41 5.71
CA LEU A 87 -12.80 10.25 4.26
C LEU A 87 -14.03 10.92 3.66
N GLY A 88 -13.82 11.68 2.60
CA GLY A 88 -14.88 12.38 1.86
C GLY A 88 -15.42 11.53 0.71
N ILE A 89 -16.30 10.59 1.02
CA ILE A 89 -16.94 9.70 0.03
C ILE A 89 -18.27 10.33 -0.40
N ASP A 90 -18.47 10.50 -1.70
CA ASP A 90 -19.70 11.07 -2.26
C ASP A 90 -20.75 9.97 -2.50
N HIS A 91 -20.34 8.80 -2.97
CA HIS A 91 -21.21 7.65 -3.18
C HIS A 91 -20.62 6.40 -2.55
N PHE A 92 -21.40 5.77 -1.66
CA PHE A 92 -21.10 4.46 -1.10
C PHE A 92 -22.16 3.48 -1.63
N LEU A 93 -21.81 2.70 -2.68
CA LEU A 93 -22.73 1.77 -3.32
C LEU A 93 -22.53 0.35 -2.77
N ARG A 94 -23.65 -0.33 -2.53
CA ARG A 94 -23.70 -1.75 -2.18
C ARG A 94 -24.18 -2.53 -3.40
N THR A 95 -23.60 -3.68 -3.69
CA THR A 95 -24.13 -4.53 -4.82
C THR A 95 -25.56 -5.03 -4.56
N THR A 96 -25.99 -5.01 -3.30
CA THR A 96 -27.38 -5.32 -2.90
C THR A 96 -28.35 -4.14 -3.04
N ASP A 97 -27.92 -2.95 -3.51
CA ASP A 97 -28.79 -1.82 -3.83
C ASP A 97 -29.72 -2.22 -4.99
N PRO A 98 -31.04 -1.96 -4.92
CA PRO A 98 -31.98 -2.30 -5.99
C PRO A 98 -31.65 -1.67 -7.35
N ARG A 99 -30.93 -0.54 -7.39
CA ARG A 99 -30.45 0.09 -8.63
C ARG A 99 -29.41 -0.79 -9.33
N GLN A 100 -28.59 -1.48 -8.56
CA GLN A 100 -27.52 -2.35 -9.09
C GLN A 100 -28.09 -3.49 -9.94
N ALA A 101 -29.11 -4.19 -9.47
CA ALA A 101 -29.74 -5.28 -10.21
C ALA A 101 -30.29 -4.79 -11.56
N LYS A 102 -30.91 -3.60 -11.60
CA LYS A 102 -31.43 -2.99 -12.84
C LYS A 102 -30.29 -2.64 -13.80
N ALA A 103 -29.21 -2.07 -13.29
CA ALA A 103 -28.07 -1.67 -14.09
C ALA A 103 -27.33 -2.88 -14.69
N VAL A 104 -27.15 -3.95 -13.91
CA VAL A 104 -26.54 -5.22 -14.36
C VAL A 104 -27.39 -5.88 -15.44
N ALA A 105 -28.73 -5.91 -15.25
CA ALA A 105 -29.65 -6.40 -16.26
C ALA A 105 -29.56 -5.62 -17.58
N LYS A 106 -29.47 -4.27 -17.50
CA LYS A 106 -29.30 -3.39 -18.66
C LYS A 106 -28.01 -3.66 -19.43
N LEU A 107 -26.88 -3.86 -18.73
CA LEU A 107 -25.62 -4.24 -19.35
C LEU A 107 -25.72 -5.62 -20.03
N TYR A 108 -26.31 -6.59 -19.33
CA TYR A 108 -26.52 -7.94 -19.84
C TYR A 108 -27.36 -7.93 -21.13
N GLU A 109 -28.49 -7.23 -21.12
CA GLU A 109 -29.38 -7.14 -22.26
C GLU A 109 -28.69 -6.50 -23.48
N ALA A 110 -27.92 -5.42 -23.26
CA ALA A 110 -27.16 -4.77 -24.33
C ALA A 110 -26.11 -5.71 -24.93
N CYS A 111 -25.30 -6.37 -24.09
CA CYS A 111 -24.31 -7.35 -24.56
C CYS A 111 -24.95 -8.54 -25.29
N LYS A 112 -26.12 -9.00 -24.84
CA LYS A 112 -26.88 -10.11 -25.46
C LYS A 112 -27.46 -9.72 -26.81
N GLN A 113 -28.09 -8.55 -26.91
CA GLN A 113 -28.63 -8.00 -28.16
C GLN A 113 -27.57 -7.82 -29.24
N ASN A 114 -26.35 -7.46 -28.84
CA ASN A 114 -25.19 -7.31 -29.73
C ASN A 114 -24.49 -8.65 -30.02
N GLY A 115 -25.03 -9.81 -29.58
CA GLY A 115 -24.56 -11.15 -29.93
C GLY A 115 -23.32 -11.62 -29.16
N TYR A 116 -22.93 -10.96 -28.05
CA TYR A 116 -21.76 -11.30 -27.30
C TYR A 116 -22.01 -12.23 -26.10
N ILE A 117 -23.27 -12.68 -25.88
CA ILE A 117 -23.63 -13.63 -24.83
C ILE A 117 -24.24 -14.88 -25.45
N TYR A 118 -23.79 -16.07 -25.01
CA TYR A 118 -24.28 -17.36 -25.45
C TYR A 118 -24.30 -18.37 -24.30
N LYS A 119 -25.10 -19.47 -24.44
CA LYS A 119 -25.10 -20.61 -23.52
C LYS A 119 -24.04 -21.62 -23.89
N GLY A 120 -23.36 -22.16 -22.90
CA GLY A 120 -22.36 -23.21 -23.08
C GLY A 120 -22.21 -24.07 -21.81
N SER A 121 -21.69 -25.27 -21.97
CA SER A 121 -21.28 -26.10 -20.84
C SER A 121 -19.78 -25.90 -20.60
N TYR A 122 -19.41 -25.74 -19.36
CA TYR A 122 -18.02 -25.61 -18.93
C TYR A 122 -17.71 -26.64 -17.87
N THR A 123 -16.64 -27.37 -18.09
CA THR A 123 -16.01 -28.20 -17.06
C THR A 123 -14.64 -27.68 -16.82
N GLY A 124 -14.31 -27.33 -15.59
CA GLY A 124 -13.01 -26.79 -15.24
C GLY A 124 -12.73 -26.82 -13.76
N GLU A 125 -11.47 -26.62 -13.42
CA GLU A 125 -11.02 -26.53 -12.05
C GLU A 125 -11.42 -25.19 -11.45
N TYR A 126 -12.16 -25.22 -10.35
CA TYR A 126 -12.73 -24.06 -9.70
C TYR A 126 -12.19 -23.89 -8.29
N CYS A 127 -11.64 -22.71 -8.02
CA CYS A 127 -11.28 -22.34 -6.67
C CYS A 127 -12.50 -21.82 -5.91
N MET A 128 -13.01 -22.64 -4.99
CA MET A 128 -14.13 -22.28 -4.13
C MET A 128 -13.82 -21.11 -3.19
N PHE A 129 -12.54 -20.82 -2.99
CA PHE A 129 -12.12 -19.75 -2.10
C PHE A 129 -12.00 -18.39 -2.81
N ASP A 130 -11.44 -18.33 -4.00
CA ASP A 130 -11.26 -17.10 -4.76
C ASP A 130 -12.37 -16.88 -5.79
N GLU A 131 -13.33 -17.84 -5.85
CA GLU A 131 -14.50 -17.81 -6.75
C GLU A 131 -14.11 -17.65 -8.23
N LEU A 132 -13.04 -18.32 -8.65
CA LEU A 132 -12.54 -18.26 -10.01
C LEU A 132 -12.28 -19.66 -10.59
N TYR A 133 -12.44 -19.78 -11.89
CA TYR A 133 -11.95 -20.94 -12.63
C TYR A 133 -10.45 -20.79 -12.91
N VAL A 134 -9.70 -21.86 -12.61
CA VAL A 134 -8.27 -21.92 -12.89
C VAL A 134 -8.08 -22.58 -14.26
N ASN A 135 -7.64 -21.79 -15.23
CA ASN A 135 -7.40 -22.30 -16.57
C ASN A 135 -6.17 -23.21 -16.60
N ASP A 136 -6.26 -24.26 -17.40
CA ASP A 136 -5.18 -25.23 -17.65
C ASP A 136 -4.68 -25.94 -16.37
N ALA A 137 -5.50 -26.03 -15.31
CA ALA A 137 -5.23 -26.78 -14.09
C ALA A 137 -5.75 -28.22 -14.21
N GLU A 138 -5.02 -29.13 -13.57
CA GLU A 138 -5.45 -30.52 -13.35
C GLU A 138 -6.36 -30.62 -12.08
N PRO A 139 -7.18 -31.64 -11.95
CA PRO A 139 -8.03 -31.83 -10.77
C PRO A 139 -7.23 -31.80 -9.46
N GLY A 140 -7.58 -30.84 -8.60
CA GLY A 140 -6.93 -30.67 -7.30
C GLY A 140 -5.66 -29.81 -7.31
N ASP A 141 -5.27 -29.26 -8.45
CA ASP A 141 -4.16 -28.32 -8.53
C ASP A 141 -4.38 -27.11 -7.63
N PRO A 142 -3.30 -26.52 -7.06
CA PRO A 142 -3.43 -25.36 -6.21
C PRO A 142 -3.88 -24.13 -7.01
N CYS A 143 -4.84 -23.40 -6.47
CA CYS A 143 -5.24 -22.09 -7.00
C CYS A 143 -4.03 -21.14 -7.03
N PRO A 144 -3.73 -20.46 -8.14
CA PRO A 144 -2.59 -19.57 -8.26
C PRO A 144 -2.66 -18.33 -7.36
N GLU A 145 -3.87 -17.97 -6.87
CA GLU A 145 -4.07 -16.81 -6.00
C GLU A 145 -3.95 -17.15 -4.52
N CYS A 146 -4.53 -18.27 -4.06
CA CYS A 146 -4.56 -18.62 -2.64
C CYS A 146 -3.83 -19.92 -2.27
N GLY A 147 -3.34 -20.71 -3.25
CA GLY A 147 -2.64 -21.96 -3.04
C GLY A 147 -3.50 -23.13 -2.56
N ARG A 148 -4.83 -22.99 -2.47
CA ARG A 148 -5.73 -24.07 -2.07
C ARG A 148 -6.07 -24.96 -3.24
N PRO A 149 -6.36 -26.25 -3.00
CA PRO A 149 -6.77 -27.19 -4.06
C PRO A 149 -8.06 -26.69 -4.73
N THR A 150 -8.12 -26.88 -6.04
CA THR A 150 -9.30 -26.64 -6.87
C THR A 150 -10.22 -27.88 -6.88
N GLU A 151 -11.47 -27.67 -7.27
CA GLU A 151 -12.47 -28.73 -7.43
C GLU A 151 -12.97 -28.71 -8.88
N THR A 152 -13.11 -29.91 -9.52
CA THR A 152 -13.68 -30.01 -10.86
C THR A 152 -15.17 -29.71 -10.81
N VAL A 153 -15.61 -28.66 -11.47
CA VAL A 153 -17.02 -28.25 -11.56
C VAL A 153 -17.49 -28.30 -13.02
N THR A 154 -18.62 -28.92 -13.26
CA THR A 154 -19.30 -28.91 -14.57
C THR A 154 -20.61 -28.17 -14.42
N GLU A 155 -20.78 -27.08 -15.16
CA GLU A 155 -21.99 -26.26 -15.14
C GLU A 155 -22.41 -25.84 -16.56
N GLU A 156 -23.71 -25.74 -16.80
CA GLU A 156 -24.24 -24.98 -17.93
C GLU A 156 -24.33 -23.54 -17.53
N ASN A 157 -23.57 -22.69 -18.22
CA ASN A 157 -23.43 -21.27 -17.90
C ASN A 157 -23.71 -20.38 -19.12
N LEU A 158 -23.94 -19.11 -18.85
CA LEU A 158 -23.87 -18.06 -19.86
C LEU A 158 -22.43 -17.60 -20.00
N PHE A 159 -21.99 -17.45 -21.25
CA PHE A 159 -20.65 -17.02 -21.60
C PHE A 159 -20.68 -15.68 -22.31
N PHE A 160 -19.72 -14.82 -21.97
CA PHE A 160 -19.41 -13.61 -22.71
C PHE A 160 -18.24 -13.86 -23.66
N ARG A 161 -18.38 -13.48 -24.94
CA ARG A 161 -17.37 -13.65 -25.99
C ARG A 161 -16.18 -12.72 -25.79
N LEU A 162 -15.45 -12.88 -24.70
CA LEU A 162 -14.30 -12.04 -24.38
C LEU A 162 -13.20 -12.15 -25.45
N SER A 163 -13.04 -13.32 -26.05
CA SER A 163 -12.08 -13.57 -27.14
C SER A 163 -12.28 -12.63 -28.35
N ALA A 164 -13.51 -12.16 -28.61
CA ALA A 164 -13.82 -11.24 -29.70
C ALA A 164 -13.25 -9.82 -29.48
N PHE A 165 -12.81 -9.49 -28.27
CA PHE A 165 -12.32 -8.14 -27.91
C PHE A 165 -10.81 -8.05 -27.81
N GLN A 166 -10.07 -9.11 -28.14
CA GLN A 166 -8.60 -9.12 -28.04
C GLN A 166 -7.93 -8.00 -28.86
N GLU A 167 -8.29 -7.91 -30.14
CA GLU A 167 -7.72 -6.88 -31.03
C GLU A 167 -8.12 -5.47 -30.58
N PHE A 168 -9.38 -5.28 -30.20
CA PHE A 168 -9.86 -4.00 -29.67
C PHE A 168 -9.08 -3.55 -28.43
N LEU A 169 -8.80 -4.46 -27.50
CA LEU A 169 -8.08 -4.13 -26.27
C LEU A 169 -6.61 -3.79 -26.57
N LEU A 170 -5.95 -4.53 -27.44
CA LEU A 170 -4.58 -4.24 -27.84
C LEU A 170 -4.46 -2.88 -28.55
N ASP A 171 -5.38 -2.58 -29.46
CA ASP A 171 -5.48 -1.26 -30.13
C ASP A 171 -5.75 -0.12 -29.14
N LEU A 172 -6.65 -0.34 -28.15
CA LEU A 172 -6.92 0.63 -27.09
C LEU A 172 -5.65 0.97 -26.31
N TYR A 173 -4.87 -0.04 -25.88
CA TYR A 173 -3.68 0.19 -25.07
C TYR A 173 -2.52 0.82 -25.89
N GLU A 174 -2.48 0.60 -27.18
CA GLU A 174 -1.50 1.23 -28.09
C GLU A 174 -1.86 2.70 -28.32
N ARG A 175 -3.12 3.01 -28.64
CA ARG A 175 -3.56 4.38 -28.92
C ARG A 175 -3.65 5.26 -27.67
N GLN A 176 -3.91 4.65 -26.51
CA GLN A 176 -4.05 5.34 -25.23
C GLN A 176 -3.07 4.74 -24.20
N PRO A 177 -1.77 5.06 -24.29
CA PRO A 177 -0.76 4.49 -23.40
C PRO A 177 -0.99 4.81 -21.93
N ASP A 178 -1.72 5.88 -21.62
CA ASP A 178 -2.09 6.28 -20.26
C ASP A 178 -3.37 5.61 -19.75
N PHE A 179 -4.04 4.79 -20.56
CA PHE A 179 -5.25 4.08 -20.14
C PHE A 179 -4.99 3.15 -18.95
N ILE A 180 -3.82 2.50 -18.92
CA ILE A 180 -3.36 1.66 -17.81
C ILE A 180 -2.06 2.22 -17.25
N GLN A 181 -2.06 2.51 -15.96
CA GLN A 181 -0.90 3.01 -15.22
C GLN A 181 -0.66 2.21 -13.93
N PRO A 182 0.58 2.09 -13.45
CA PRO A 182 1.83 2.49 -14.11
C PRO A 182 2.19 1.60 -15.30
N GLU A 183 3.22 1.99 -16.05
CA GLU A 183 3.66 1.30 -17.27
C GLU A 183 3.93 -0.20 -17.08
N VAL A 184 4.51 -0.59 -15.95
CA VAL A 184 4.77 -2.00 -15.63
C VAL A 184 3.47 -2.82 -15.65
N ARG A 185 2.37 -2.27 -15.17
CA ARG A 185 1.06 -2.93 -15.15
C ARG A 185 0.43 -2.97 -16.54
N ARG A 186 0.61 -1.91 -17.33
CA ARG A 186 0.21 -1.92 -18.74
C ARG A 186 0.89 -3.04 -19.51
N ASN A 187 2.21 -3.19 -19.35
CA ASN A 187 2.98 -4.23 -20.03
C ASN A 187 2.58 -5.65 -19.61
N GLU A 188 2.26 -5.84 -18.32
CA GLU A 188 1.69 -7.09 -17.79
C GLU A 188 0.35 -7.44 -18.47
N ILE A 189 -0.58 -6.49 -18.56
CA ILE A 189 -1.89 -6.68 -19.19
C ILE A 189 -1.74 -6.92 -20.70
N ILE A 190 -0.91 -6.17 -21.39
CA ILE A 190 -0.63 -6.40 -22.82
C ILE A 190 -0.09 -7.82 -23.05
N SER A 191 0.85 -8.26 -22.21
CA SER A 191 1.39 -9.62 -22.28
C SER A 191 0.33 -10.68 -22.05
N PHE A 192 -0.57 -10.45 -21.08
CA PHE A 192 -1.70 -11.35 -20.81
C PHE A 192 -2.65 -11.44 -22.01
N VAL A 193 -3.08 -10.30 -22.57
CA VAL A 193 -4.02 -10.28 -23.70
C VAL A 193 -3.41 -10.90 -24.97
N LYS A 194 -2.11 -10.68 -25.22
CA LYS A 194 -1.40 -11.29 -26.38
C LYS A 194 -1.30 -12.81 -26.33
N LYS A 195 -1.41 -13.44 -25.15
CA LYS A 195 -1.45 -14.91 -25.03
C LYS A 195 -2.75 -15.54 -25.54
N GLY A 196 -3.75 -14.75 -25.85
CA GLY A 196 -5.08 -15.17 -26.29
C GLY A 196 -6.12 -15.11 -25.17
N LEU A 197 -7.23 -14.45 -25.44
CA LEU A 197 -8.37 -14.39 -24.51
C LEU A 197 -9.32 -15.56 -24.74
N LYS A 198 -9.75 -16.18 -23.64
CA LYS A 198 -10.83 -17.20 -23.64
C LYS A 198 -12.14 -16.53 -23.24
N ASP A 199 -13.26 -17.07 -23.72
CA ASP A 199 -14.59 -16.58 -23.36
C ASP A 199 -14.85 -16.77 -21.87
N LEU A 200 -15.53 -15.80 -21.28
CA LEU A 200 -15.74 -15.70 -19.83
C LEU A 200 -17.11 -16.23 -19.43
N SER A 201 -17.17 -17.17 -18.50
CA SER A 201 -18.42 -17.55 -17.87
C SER A 201 -18.93 -16.47 -16.94
N ILE A 202 -20.09 -15.88 -17.27
CA ILE A 202 -20.71 -14.74 -16.57
C ILE A 202 -21.90 -15.10 -15.70
N SER A 203 -22.21 -16.40 -15.53
CA SER A 203 -23.27 -16.85 -14.64
C SER A 203 -22.89 -18.09 -13.85
N ARG A 204 -23.63 -18.38 -12.79
CA ARG A 204 -23.50 -19.55 -11.93
C ARG A 204 -24.86 -20.12 -11.60
N THR A 205 -24.98 -21.45 -11.54
CA THR A 205 -26.21 -22.18 -11.12
C THR A 205 -26.07 -22.72 -9.71
N THR A 206 -24.85 -22.92 -9.22
CA THR A 206 -24.54 -23.48 -7.89
C THR A 206 -24.64 -22.47 -6.76
N ILE A 207 -24.63 -21.17 -7.07
CA ILE A 207 -24.72 -20.07 -6.12
C ILE A 207 -26.14 -19.49 -6.14
N LYS A 208 -26.72 -19.25 -4.96
CA LYS A 208 -28.06 -18.64 -4.83
C LYS A 208 -28.02 -17.16 -4.48
N TRP A 209 -26.99 -16.73 -3.76
CA TRP A 209 -26.83 -15.35 -3.33
C TRP A 209 -26.08 -14.51 -4.39
N GLY A 210 -26.87 -13.84 -5.22
CA GLY A 210 -26.40 -13.00 -6.32
C GLY A 210 -27.58 -12.36 -7.04
N ILE A 211 -27.29 -11.54 -8.06
CA ILE A 211 -28.33 -10.94 -8.92
C ILE A 211 -28.82 -12.00 -9.91
N PRO A 212 -30.13 -12.35 -9.93
CA PRO A 212 -30.68 -13.30 -10.88
C PRO A 212 -30.55 -12.79 -12.32
N VAL A 213 -30.29 -13.70 -13.27
CA VAL A 213 -30.30 -13.39 -14.69
C VAL A 213 -31.78 -13.27 -15.17
N PRO A 214 -32.19 -12.18 -15.85
CA PRO A 214 -33.59 -11.88 -16.11
C PRO A 214 -34.37 -13.00 -16.83
N ASP A 215 -33.77 -13.66 -17.81
CA ASP A 215 -34.39 -14.70 -18.64
C ASP A 215 -33.94 -16.13 -18.31
N GLU A 216 -33.09 -16.27 -17.30
CA GLU A 216 -32.53 -17.55 -16.82
C GLU A 216 -32.60 -17.62 -15.28
N PRO A 217 -33.78 -17.81 -14.69
CA PRO A 217 -34.00 -17.65 -13.24
C PRO A 217 -33.22 -18.64 -12.35
N ARG A 218 -32.63 -19.70 -12.93
CA ARG A 218 -31.73 -20.63 -12.23
C ARG A 218 -30.32 -20.13 -12.13
N HIS A 219 -29.95 -19.05 -12.89
CA HIS A 219 -28.63 -18.47 -12.93
C HIS A 219 -28.59 -17.19 -12.11
N VAL A 220 -27.49 -16.95 -11.42
CA VAL A 220 -27.10 -15.66 -10.89
C VAL A 220 -25.87 -15.17 -11.65
N PHE A 221 -25.72 -13.85 -11.78
CA PHE A 221 -24.55 -13.28 -12.43
C PHE A 221 -23.27 -13.59 -11.64
N TYR A 222 -22.19 -13.80 -12.38
CA TYR A 222 -20.84 -13.87 -11.84
C TYR A 222 -20.47 -12.58 -11.14
N VAL A 223 -19.83 -12.69 -9.99
CA VAL A 223 -19.55 -11.56 -9.09
C VAL A 223 -18.87 -10.37 -9.79
N TRP A 224 -17.93 -10.60 -10.69
CA TRP A 224 -17.26 -9.52 -11.40
C TRP A 224 -18.11 -8.85 -12.50
N PHE A 225 -19.07 -9.56 -13.10
CA PHE A 225 -20.03 -8.96 -14.01
C PHE A 225 -21.00 -8.01 -13.29
N ASP A 226 -21.31 -8.35 -12.05
CA ASP A 226 -22.07 -7.50 -11.11
C ASP A 226 -21.20 -6.36 -10.57
N ALA A 227 -20.09 -6.68 -9.92
CA ALA A 227 -19.28 -5.72 -9.17
C ALA A 227 -18.78 -4.53 -10.02
N LEU A 228 -18.31 -4.78 -11.24
CA LEU A 228 -17.81 -3.73 -12.14
C LEU A 228 -18.89 -2.72 -12.53
N MET A 229 -20.14 -3.14 -12.54
CA MET A 229 -21.26 -2.27 -12.90
C MET A 229 -21.57 -1.20 -11.84
N THR A 230 -21.09 -1.38 -10.59
CA THR A 230 -21.30 -0.41 -9.51
C THR A 230 -20.77 0.98 -9.83
N TYR A 231 -19.70 1.08 -10.61
CA TYR A 231 -19.10 2.34 -11.01
C TYR A 231 -20.02 3.20 -11.88
N TRP A 232 -20.78 2.56 -12.74
CA TRP A 232 -21.79 3.21 -13.56
C TRP A 232 -23.08 3.46 -12.76
N THR A 233 -23.54 2.46 -12.00
CA THR A 233 -24.77 2.52 -11.20
C THR A 233 -24.74 3.68 -10.19
N ALA A 234 -23.59 3.96 -9.60
CA ALA A 234 -23.45 5.01 -8.59
C ALA A 234 -23.78 6.40 -9.13
N VAL A 235 -23.57 6.64 -10.43
CA VAL A 235 -23.68 7.95 -11.07
C VAL A 235 -24.65 7.97 -12.26
N GLU A 236 -25.46 6.92 -12.44
CA GLU A 236 -26.46 6.86 -13.50
C GLU A 236 -27.37 8.07 -13.45
N GLY A 237 -27.49 8.79 -14.57
CA GLY A 237 -28.32 9.98 -14.70
C GLY A 237 -27.81 11.23 -13.97
N GLN A 238 -26.66 11.15 -13.29
CA GLN A 238 -26.07 12.30 -12.61
C GLN A 238 -25.17 13.10 -13.54
N SER A 239 -25.17 14.41 -13.35
CA SER A 239 -24.36 15.34 -14.13
C SER A 239 -23.82 16.48 -13.28
N VAL A 240 -22.71 17.07 -13.74
CA VAL A 240 -22.14 18.31 -13.22
C VAL A 240 -22.18 19.35 -14.32
N GLU A 241 -22.87 20.48 -14.10
CA GLU A 241 -23.04 21.55 -15.07
C GLU A 241 -23.51 21.02 -16.45
N GLY A 242 -24.43 20.03 -16.45
CA GLY A 242 -24.99 19.41 -17.65
C GLY A 242 -24.13 18.37 -18.33
N LYS A 243 -22.90 18.12 -17.85
CA LYS A 243 -22.03 17.03 -18.33
C LYS A 243 -22.27 15.78 -17.48
N PRO A 244 -22.56 14.59 -18.08
CA PRO A 244 -22.70 13.35 -17.34
C PRO A 244 -21.46 13.04 -16.49
N LEU A 245 -21.66 12.50 -15.30
CA LEU A 245 -20.53 12.04 -14.45
C LEU A 245 -19.81 10.84 -15.08
N TRP A 246 -20.53 9.90 -15.67
CA TRP A 246 -19.92 8.85 -16.49
C TRP A 246 -19.40 9.42 -17.82
N PRO A 247 -18.26 8.96 -18.38
CA PRO A 247 -17.37 7.90 -17.88
C PRO A 247 -16.47 8.37 -16.73
N ALA A 248 -15.94 7.39 -15.98
CA ALA A 248 -14.97 7.66 -14.93
C ALA A 248 -13.67 8.22 -15.50
N ASP A 249 -13.14 9.25 -14.84
CA ASP A 249 -11.84 9.84 -15.20
C ASP A 249 -10.69 8.98 -14.65
N LEU A 250 -10.94 8.27 -13.53
CA LEU A 250 -9.95 7.40 -12.91
C LEU A 250 -10.62 6.22 -12.16
N HIS A 251 -10.25 4.99 -12.49
CA HIS A 251 -10.41 3.83 -11.62
C HIS A 251 -9.09 3.58 -10.87
N LEU A 252 -9.13 3.67 -9.56
CA LEU A 252 -7.97 3.40 -8.69
C LEU A 252 -8.14 2.01 -8.07
N VAL A 253 -7.22 1.08 -8.36
CA VAL A 253 -7.36 -0.32 -7.98
C VAL A 253 -6.05 -0.91 -7.42
N GLY A 254 -6.13 -2.01 -6.68
CA GLY A 254 -4.98 -2.83 -6.36
C GLY A 254 -4.50 -3.65 -7.58
N LYS A 255 -3.22 -3.95 -7.65
CA LYS A 255 -2.63 -4.70 -8.78
C LYS A 255 -3.24 -6.07 -8.98
N GLU A 256 -3.75 -6.71 -7.93
CA GLU A 256 -4.37 -8.05 -7.96
C GLU A 256 -5.68 -8.12 -8.75
N ILE A 257 -6.37 -6.99 -8.87
CA ILE A 257 -7.65 -6.91 -9.59
C ILE A 257 -7.58 -6.12 -10.90
N ILE A 258 -6.36 -5.76 -11.35
CA ILE A 258 -6.18 -4.94 -12.56
C ILE A 258 -6.75 -5.64 -13.81
N ARG A 259 -6.67 -6.97 -13.89
CA ARG A 259 -7.18 -7.75 -15.03
C ARG A 259 -8.68 -7.54 -15.24
N PHE A 260 -9.46 -7.51 -14.15
CA PHE A 260 -10.90 -7.29 -14.23
C PHE A 260 -11.24 -5.89 -14.73
N HIS A 261 -10.49 -4.88 -14.32
CA HIS A 261 -10.72 -3.49 -14.68
C HIS A 261 -10.15 -3.11 -16.06
N ALA A 262 -9.01 -3.70 -16.42
CA ALA A 262 -8.34 -3.37 -17.68
C ALA A 262 -8.77 -4.25 -18.86
N VAL A 263 -9.26 -5.47 -18.62
CA VAL A 263 -9.65 -6.41 -19.70
C VAL A 263 -11.17 -6.61 -19.73
N TYR A 264 -11.77 -7.09 -18.62
CA TYR A 264 -13.19 -7.44 -18.63
C TYR A 264 -14.08 -6.21 -18.72
N TRP A 265 -13.82 -5.20 -17.91
CA TRP A 265 -14.65 -3.99 -17.87
C TRP A 265 -14.71 -3.24 -19.21
N PRO A 266 -13.59 -2.91 -19.88
CA PRO A 266 -13.63 -2.30 -21.21
C PRO A 266 -14.30 -3.19 -22.26
N ALA A 267 -14.16 -4.51 -22.19
CA ALA A 267 -14.80 -5.43 -23.12
C ALA A 267 -16.33 -5.44 -22.92
N PHE A 268 -16.83 -5.48 -21.67
CA PHE A 268 -18.27 -5.41 -21.37
C PHE A 268 -18.87 -4.08 -21.87
N LEU A 269 -18.22 -2.96 -21.57
CA LEU A 269 -18.66 -1.65 -22.01
C LEU A 269 -18.66 -1.53 -23.54
N LYS A 270 -17.62 -2.00 -24.20
CA LYS A 270 -17.53 -2.00 -25.65
C LYS A 270 -18.61 -2.89 -26.29
N ALA A 271 -18.88 -4.06 -25.71
CA ALA A 271 -19.95 -4.95 -26.14
C ALA A 271 -21.33 -4.32 -26.02
N ALA A 272 -21.54 -3.48 -25.01
CA ALA A 272 -22.78 -2.73 -24.79
C ALA A 272 -22.82 -1.40 -25.56
N GLU A 273 -21.76 -1.02 -26.29
CA GLU A 273 -21.60 0.28 -26.96
C GLU A 273 -21.63 1.49 -25.99
N TRP A 274 -21.13 1.29 -24.77
CA TRP A 274 -21.05 2.32 -23.76
C TRP A 274 -19.64 2.94 -23.72
N GLU A 275 -19.56 4.17 -23.17
CA GLU A 275 -18.31 4.89 -23.03
C GLU A 275 -17.37 4.20 -22.03
N LEU A 276 -16.07 4.17 -22.39
CA LEU A 276 -15.01 3.58 -21.55
C LEU A 276 -14.53 4.56 -20.47
N PRO A 277 -14.05 4.09 -19.31
CA PRO A 277 -13.30 4.93 -18.38
C PRO A 277 -12.06 5.48 -19.06
N LYS A 278 -11.57 6.65 -18.58
CA LYS A 278 -10.42 7.30 -19.22
C LYS A 278 -9.08 6.72 -18.77
N ARG A 279 -8.99 6.26 -17.50
CA ARG A 279 -7.74 5.79 -16.91
C ARG A 279 -7.98 4.77 -15.80
N ILE A 280 -7.07 3.81 -15.72
CA ILE A 280 -6.99 2.82 -14.64
C ILE A 280 -5.60 2.92 -14.04
N PHE A 281 -5.51 3.21 -12.75
CA PHE A 281 -4.25 3.20 -12.02
C PHE A 281 -4.23 2.06 -11.02
N ALA A 282 -3.22 1.17 -11.12
CA ALA A 282 -3.05 0.05 -10.23
C ALA A 282 -1.88 0.28 -9.26
N HIS A 283 -2.20 0.39 -7.96
CA HIS A 283 -1.18 0.47 -6.93
C HIS A 283 -0.70 -0.91 -6.48
N GLY A 284 0.48 -0.94 -5.84
CA GLY A 284 1.07 -2.15 -5.26
C GLY A 284 0.44 -2.57 -3.93
N TRP A 285 0.96 -3.65 -3.36
CA TRP A 285 0.53 -4.15 -2.05
C TRP A 285 1.23 -3.41 -0.90
N LEU A 286 0.55 -3.36 0.23
CA LEU A 286 1.18 -3.12 1.52
C LEU A 286 1.64 -4.45 2.11
N LEU A 287 2.93 -4.54 2.38
CA LEU A 287 3.56 -5.63 3.11
C LEU A 287 3.67 -5.23 4.59
N PHE A 288 3.64 -6.18 5.49
CA PHE A 288 3.95 -5.99 6.90
C PHE A 288 5.21 -6.77 7.24
N ASP A 289 6.26 -6.08 7.68
CA ASP A 289 7.59 -6.65 7.94
C ASP A 289 8.11 -7.51 6.76
N ASN A 290 7.97 -6.98 5.54
CA ASN A 290 8.32 -7.60 4.25
C ASN A 290 7.48 -8.82 3.84
N ASP A 291 6.44 -9.16 4.59
CA ASP A 291 5.53 -10.25 4.28
C ASP A 291 4.18 -9.73 3.75
N LYS A 292 3.61 -10.44 2.77
CA LYS A 292 2.23 -10.16 2.31
C LYS A 292 1.28 -10.35 3.49
N MET A 293 0.49 -9.31 3.77
CA MET A 293 -0.57 -9.41 4.80
C MET A 293 -1.59 -10.45 4.41
N SER A 294 -1.84 -11.40 5.30
CA SER A 294 -2.87 -12.42 5.11
C SER A 294 -3.55 -12.81 6.42
N LYS A 295 -4.82 -13.23 6.32
CA LYS A 295 -5.60 -13.70 7.47
C LYS A 295 -4.99 -14.96 8.09
N SER A 296 -4.39 -15.83 7.28
CA SER A 296 -3.76 -17.06 7.74
C SER A 296 -2.47 -16.83 8.53
N LYS A 297 -1.73 -15.77 8.22
CA LYS A 297 -0.52 -15.38 8.94
C LYS A 297 -0.80 -14.52 10.19
N GLY A 298 -2.01 -14.00 10.33
CA GLY A 298 -2.38 -13.12 11.45
C GLY A 298 -1.72 -11.74 11.45
N ASN A 299 -1.05 -11.36 10.35
CA ASN A 299 -0.26 -10.13 10.21
C ASN A 299 -1.04 -8.97 9.54
N ILE A 300 -2.37 -8.98 9.63
CA ILE A 300 -3.21 -7.90 9.10
C ILE A 300 -3.21 -6.72 10.07
N VAL A 301 -2.80 -5.56 9.59
CA VAL A 301 -2.83 -4.30 10.33
C VAL A 301 -4.18 -3.60 10.14
N ARG A 302 -4.75 -3.09 11.23
CA ARG A 302 -6.00 -2.34 11.23
C ARG A 302 -5.75 -0.84 11.43
N PRO A 303 -6.49 0.03 10.75
CA PRO A 303 -6.27 1.48 10.84
C PRO A 303 -6.75 2.08 12.17
N GLU A 304 -7.74 1.47 12.84
CA GLU A 304 -8.36 2.02 14.04
C GLU A 304 -7.42 2.16 15.25
N PRO A 305 -6.57 1.18 15.60
CA PRO A 305 -5.56 1.33 16.65
C PRO A 305 -4.61 2.50 16.40
N ILE A 306 -4.14 2.65 15.16
CA ILE A 306 -3.26 3.75 14.76
C ILE A 306 -3.98 5.09 14.89
N ARG A 307 -5.23 5.17 14.41
CA ARG A 307 -6.05 6.38 14.51
C ARG A 307 -6.28 6.82 15.97
N GLN A 308 -6.51 5.88 16.87
CA GLN A 308 -6.70 6.19 18.28
C GLN A 308 -5.45 6.76 18.96
N VAL A 309 -4.26 6.33 18.55
CA VAL A 309 -2.99 6.77 19.14
C VAL A 309 -2.49 8.07 18.54
N MET A 310 -2.56 8.25 17.23
CA MET A 310 -1.92 9.40 16.56
C MET A 310 -2.82 10.15 15.56
N GLY A 311 -4.08 9.74 15.38
CA GLY A 311 -4.99 10.33 14.38
C GLY A 311 -4.83 9.72 12.99
N ALA A 312 -5.68 10.15 12.06
CA ALA A 312 -5.69 9.62 10.68
C ALA A 312 -4.63 10.28 9.79
N ASP A 313 -4.34 11.56 9.99
CA ASP A 313 -3.42 12.33 9.16
C ASP A 313 -1.98 11.77 9.16
N PRO A 314 -1.35 11.43 10.30
CA PRO A 314 -0.03 10.82 10.33
C PRO A 314 0.05 9.47 9.58
N LEU A 315 -0.98 8.63 9.68
CA LEU A 315 -1.04 7.38 8.93
C LEU A 315 -1.11 7.66 7.41
N ARG A 316 -1.97 8.60 6.99
CA ARG A 316 -2.08 9.00 5.57
C ARG A 316 -0.76 9.56 5.07
N TYR A 317 -0.12 10.45 5.83
CA TYR A 317 1.20 11.01 5.49
C TYR A 317 2.25 9.91 5.32
N PHE A 318 2.36 9.00 6.29
CA PHE A 318 3.33 7.91 6.25
C PHE A 318 3.19 7.07 4.98
N LEU A 319 1.96 6.63 4.67
CA LEU A 319 1.69 5.75 3.54
C LEU A 319 2.10 6.38 2.18
N PHE A 320 1.92 7.69 2.01
CA PHE A 320 2.27 8.35 0.76
C PHE A 320 3.66 9.01 0.75
N ARG A 321 4.27 9.15 1.90
CA ARG A 321 5.65 9.63 2.02
C ARG A 321 6.67 8.50 1.89
N GLU A 322 6.39 7.35 2.50
CA GLU A 322 7.30 6.21 2.56
C GLU A 322 7.22 5.35 1.30
N ILE A 323 6.03 5.18 0.75
CA ILE A 323 5.77 4.21 -0.31
C ILE A 323 5.62 4.92 -1.67
N PRO A 324 6.49 4.63 -2.67
CA PRO A 324 6.27 5.08 -4.03
C PRO A 324 4.96 4.51 -4.57
N PHE A 325 4.00 5.39 -4.90
CA PHE A 325 2.67 4.96 -5.31
C PHE A 325 2.72 4.21 -6.65
N GLY A 326 2.13 3.00 -6.70
CA GLY A 326 2.25 2.07 -7.84
C GLY A 326 3.18 0.88 -7.54
N SER A 327 4.08 1.00 -6.58
CA SER A 327 4.97 -0.08 -6.13
C SER A 327 4.44 -0.75 -4.87
N ASP A 328 4.95 -1.94 -4.57
CA ASP A 328 4.74 -2.56 -3.26
C ASP A 328 5.52 -1.76 -2.20
N GLY A 329 4.96 -1.65 -1.02
CA GLY A 329 5.57 -0.91 0.09
C GLY A 329 5.50 -1.66 1.40
N ASN A 330 6.53 -1.49 2.22
CA ASN A 330 6.58 -2.10 3.54
C ASN A 330 6.03 -1.16 4.61
N PHE A 331 5.22 -1.69 5.50
CA PHE A 331 4.67 -1.00 6.65
C PHE A 331 5.24 -1.64 7.93
N SER A 332 5.67 -0.80 8.89
CA SER A 332 5.92 -1.21 10.27
C SER A 332 5.53 -0.08 11.22
N TYR A 333 5.18 -0.42 12.45
CA TYR A 333 4.85 0.58 13.48
C TYR A 333 6.05 1.44 13.84
N ASP A 334 7.26 0.85 13.89
CA ASP A 334 8.51 1.58 14.18
C ASP A 334 8.79 2.65 13.11
N ALA A 335 8.66 2.29 11.83
CA ALA A 335 8.83 3.24 10.73
C ALA A 335 7.79 4.36 10.77
N LEU A 336 6.52 4.03 11.10
CA LEU A 336 5.45 5.01 11.25
C LEU A 336 5.75 6.03 12.35
N VAL A 337 6.12 5.58 13.55
CA VAL A 337 6.44 6.46 14.71
C VAL A 337 7.73 7.24 14.44
N GLY A 338 8.74 6.59 13.84
CA GLY A 338 9.98 7.24 13.42
C GLY A 338 9.73 8.40 12.46
N ARG A 339 8.93 8.17 11.42
CA ARG A 339 8.54 9.18 10.42
C ARG A 339 7.68 10.31 11.03
N TYR A 340 6.76 9.97 11.90
CA TYR A 340 5.98 10.95 12.65
C TYR A 340 6.89 11.90 13.46
N ASN A 341 7.82 11.35 14.22
CA ASN A 341 8.73 12.16 15.03
C ASN A 341 9.68 13.01 14.19
N SER A 342 10.28 12.43 13.14
CA SER A 342 11.25 13.15 12.30
C SER A 342 10.61 14.27 11.50
N ASP A 343 9.56 13.96 10.76
CA ASP A 343 9.00 14.87 9.76
C ASP A 343 7.90 15.76 10.35
N LEU A 344 6.96 15.17 11.09
CA LEU A 344 5.79 15.91 11.57
C LEU A 344 6.10 16.67 12.86
N ALA A 345 6.62 16.01 13.91
CA ALA A 345 6.87 16.67 15.19
C ALA A 345 8.09 17.60 15.13
N ASN A 346 9.25 17.08 14.69
CA ASN A 346 10.50 17.84 14.66
C ASN A 346 10.61 18.74 13.41
N GLY A 347 9.95 18.42 12.30
CA GLY A 347 9.89 19.26 11.10
C GLY A 347 8.79 20.30 11.18
N LEU A 348 7.60 19.98 10.65
CA LEU A 348 6.47 20.89 10.49
C LEU A 348 5.99 21.49 11.82
N GLY A 349 5.83 20.66 12.85
CA GLY A 349 5.36 21.09 14.17
C GLY A 349 6.31 22.05 14.87
N ASN A 350 7.61 21.75 14.81
CA ASN A 350 8.64 22.61 15.39
C ASN A 350 8.74 23.96 14.66
N LEU A 351 8.70 23.96 13.32
CA LEU A 351 8.74 25.21 12.54
C LEU A 351 7.54 26.10 12.88
N LEU A 352 6.32 25.53 12.95
CA LEU A 352 5.14 26.30 13.35
C LEU A 352 5.28 26.90 14.76
N SER A 353 5.65 26.07 15.74
CA SER A 353 5.81 26.54 17.13
C SER A 353 6.85 27.63 17.28
N ARG A 354 8.02 27.48 16.65
CA ARG A 354 9.09 28.48 16.69
C ARG A 354 8.68 29.76 16.00
N THR A 355 8.09 29.69 14.83
CA THR A 355 7.66 30.87 14.05
C THR A 355 6.63 31.67 14.81
N THR A 356 5.56 31.03 15.28
CA THR A 356 4.46 31.73 16.01
C THR A 356 4.93 32.28 17.35
N ALA A 357 5.78 31.57 18.11
CA ALA A 357 6.35 32.06 19.37
C ALA A 357 7.22 33.29 19.18
N LEU A 358 8.12 33.30 18.18
CA LEU A 358 8.98 34.44 17.92
C LEU A 358 8.21 35.68 17.44
N ILE A 359 7.18 35.47 16.58
CA ILE A 359 6.31 36.59 16.15
C ILE A 359 5.51 37.13 17.34
N ARG A 360 4.99 36.30 18.23
CA ARG A 360 4.30 36.74 19.45
C ARG A 360 5.20 37.54 20.35
N GLN A 361 6.44 37.10 20.56
CA GLN A 361 7.39 37.76 21.45
C GLN A 361 7.88 39.11 20.91
N ALA A 362 8.14 39.23 19.61
CA ALA A 362 8.81 40.39 19.02
C ALA A 362 7.88 41.32 18.24
N ARG A 363 6.64 40.88 17.91
CA ARG A 363 5.68 41.65 17.10
C ARG A 363 4.24 41.54 17.64
N ASP A 364 4.09 41.29 18.95
CA ASP A 364 2.79 41.24 19.65
C ASP A 364 1.80 40.30 18.95
N GLY A 365 2.29 39.18 18.39
CA GLY A 365 1.49 38.20 17.70
C GLY A 365 0.91 38.66 16.34
N ARG A 366 1.53 39.67 15.71
CA ARG A 366 1.11 40.18 14.39
C ARG A 366 2.13 39.80 13.32
N ILE A 367 1.62 39.36 12.16
CA ILE A 367 2.46 39.02 11.01
C ILE A 367 3.31 40.26 10.62
N PRO A 368 4.65 40.13 10.52
CA PRO A 368 5.53 41.22 10.15
C PRO A 368 5.23 41.82 8.78
N ALA A 369 5.46 43.13 8.63
CA ALA A 369 5.34 43.80 7.34
C ALA A 369 6.64 43.59 6.52
N SER A 370 6.63 42.61 5.64
CA SER A 370 7.75 42.26 4.76
C SER A 370 7.25 41.57 3.50
N ALA A 371 8.05 41.63 2.43
CA ALA A 371 7.86 40.81 1.23
C ALA A 371 8.46 39.37 1.36
N GLY A 372 9.22 39.18 2.47
CA GLY A 372 9.98 37.96 2.71
C GLY A 372 11.32 37.91 1.97
N ALA A 373 12.14 36.93 2.31
CA ALA A 373 13.41 36.67 1.67
C ALA A 373 13.25 36.16 0.23
N PRO A 374 13.87 36.80 -0.78
CA PRO A 374 13.71 36.43 -2.19
C PRO A 374 14.05 34.97 -2.47
N ALA A 375 15.13 34.46 -1.85
CA ALA A 375 15.55 33.06 -2.03
C ALA A 375 14.50 32.05 -1.50
N ILE A 376 13.86 32.37 -0.37
CA ILE A 376 12.77 31.49 0.17
C ILE A 376 11.53 31.58 -0.73
N ALA A 377 11.21 32.77 -1.24
CA ALA A 377 10.09 32.96 -2.16
C ALA A 377 10.28 32.20 -3.48
N GLU A 378 11.50 32.14 -4.00
CA GLU A 378 11.83 31.38 -5.20
C GLU A 378 11.71 29.86 -4.96
N GLU A 379 12.29 29.36 -3.88
CA GLU A 379 12.18 27.96 -3.47
C GLU A 379 10.71 27.56 -3.26
N ALA A 380 9.90 28.42 -2.65
CA ALA A 380 8.47 28.17 -2.47
C ALA A 380 7.72 28.06 -3.82
N ARG A 381 8.04 28.94 -4.80
CA ARG A 381 7.44 28.85 -6.16
C ARG A 381 7.83 27.54 -6.86
N ALA A 382 9.13 27.17 -6.78
CA ALA A 382 9.61 25.92 -7.34
C ALA A 382 8.92 24.71 -6.68
N THR A 383 8.74 24.74 -5.35
CA THR A 383 8.03 23.69 -4.60
C THR A 383 6.56 23.58 -5.02
N ILE A 384 5.85 24.70 -5.16
CA ILE A 384 4.44 24.70 -5.62
C ILE A 384 4.34 24.02 -6.98
N GLN A 385 5.20 24.37 -7.93
CA GLN A 385 5.16 23.79 -9.28
C GLN A 385 5.52 22.31 -9.24
N ASN A 386 6.61 21.92 -8.56
CA ASN A 386 7.05 20.53 -8.47
C ASN A 386 6.00 19.65 -7.75
N PHE A 387 5.38 20.16 -6.69
CA PHE A 387 4.28 19.46 -6.01
C PHE A 387 3.13 19.14 -6.97
N ARG A 388 2.69 20.13 -7.75
CA ARG A 388 1.61 19.95 -8.74
C ARG A 388 1.97 18.92 -9.80
N ASP A 389 3.17 19.03 -10.38
CA ASP A 389 3.64 18.14 -11.43
C ASP A 389 3.76 16.69 -10.95
N CYS A 390 4.31 16.50 -9.75
CA CYS A 390 4.40 15.17 -9.14
C CYS A 390 3.01 14.60 -8.79
N PHE A 391 2.11 15.44 -8.27
CA PHE A 391 0.77 14.99 -7.89
C PHE A 391 -0.06 14.51 -9.08
N GLU A 392 0.02 15.22 -10.22
CA GLU A 392 -0.66 14.81 -11.47
C GLU A 392 -0.08 13.51 -12.07
N ARG A 393 1.19 13.19 -11.78
CA ARG A 393 1.83 11.94 -12.18
C ARG A 393 1.72 10.82 -11.17
N PHE A 394 0.96 11.00 -10.08
CA PHE A 394 0.84 10.04 -8.97
C PHE A 394 2.18 9.77 -8.23
N GLU A 395 3.13 10.67 -8.30
CA GLU A 395 4.43 10.63 -7.60
C GLU A 395 4.33 11.31 -6.22
N TYR A 396 3.42 10.83 -5.36
CA TYR A 396 3.07 11.51 -4.11
C TYR A 396 4.23 11.64 -3.13
N ASN A 397 5.08 10.61 -3.03
CA ASN A 397 6.27 10.66 -2.19
C ASN A 397 7.20 11.80 -2.60
N ARG A 398 7.43 12.02 -3.91
CA ARG A 398 8.24 13.13 -4.42
C ARG A 398 7.58 14.49 -4.19
N ALA A 399 6.26 14.57 -4.35
CA ALA A 399 5.51 15.79 -4.02
C ALA A 399 5.72 16.18 -2.57
N LEU A 400 5.60 15.22 -1.65
CA LEU A 400 5.84 15.44 -0.21
C LEU A 400 7.31 15.75 0.09
N GLU A 401 8.26 15.08 -0.54
CA GLU A 401 9.69 15.39 -0.41
C GLU A 401 10.02 16.84 -0.74
N SER A 402 9.42 17.39 -1.80
CA SER A 402 9.64 18.78 -2.18
C SER A 402 9.15 19.76 -1.11
N VAL A 403 8.03 19.46 -0.46
CA VAL A 403 7.51 20.27 0.66
C VAL A 403 8.47 20.22 1.86
N TRP A 404 8.98 19.03 2.20
CA TRP A 404 9.95 18.91 3.31
C TRP A 404 11.31 19.53 3.00
N ALA A 405 11.72 19.56 1.73
CA ALA A 405 12.91 20.30 1.29
C ALA A 405 12.74 21.82 1.55
N LEU A 406 11.56 22.39 1.21
CA LEU A 406 11.24 23.78 1.49
C LEU A 406 11.24 24.08 3.01
N LEU A 407 10.60 23.23 3.83
CA LEU A 407 10.63 23.37 5.30
C LEU A 407 12.06 23.38 5.84
N THR A 408 12.92 22.47 5.35
CA THR A 408 14.33 22.38 5.72
C THR A 408 15.11 23.62 5.29
N PHE A 409 14.82 24.16 4.11
CA PHE A 409 15.45 25.39 3.62
C PHE A 409 15.14 26.59 4.52
N VAL A 410 13.88 26.74 4.93
CA VAL A 410 13.45 27.80 5.87
C VAL A 410 14.07 27.60 7.26
N ASP A 411 14.12 26.38 7.75
CA ASP A 411 14.72 26.08 9.07
C ASP A 411 16.22 26.41 9.10
N ARG A 412 16.94 26.14 8.00
CA ARG A 412 18.35 26.58 7.83
C ARG A 412 18.49 28.11 7.88
N ALA A 413 17.59 28.85 7.23
CA ALA A 413 17.59 30.31 7.29
C ALA A 413 17.34 30.80 8.72
N ILE A 414 16.39 30.20 9.45
CA ILE A 414 16.14 30.51 10.87
C ILE A 414 17.39 30.27 11.73
N VAL A 415 18.10 29.16 11.52
CA VAL A 415 19.34 28.85 12.25
C VAL A 415 20.46 29.85 11.90
N GLN A 416 20.60 30.18 10.62
CA GLN A 416 21.64 31.10 10.13
C GLN A 416 21.46 32.53 10.67
N TYR A 417 20.24 33.08 10.59
CA TYR A 417 19.97 34.47 10.94
C TYR A 417 19.58 34.70 12.40
N GLN A 418 19.33 33.62 13.16
CA GLN A 418 19.05 33.66 14.60
C GLN A 418 18.00 34.73 14.99
N PRO A 419 16.76 34.67 14.48
CA PRO A 419 15.71 35.66 14.72
C PRO A 419 15.42 35.90 16.21
N TRP A 420 15.66 34.91 17.08
CA TRP A 420 15.56 35.08 18.55
C TRP A 420 16.58 36.12 19.11
N ALA A 421 17.71 36.34 18.43
CA ALA A 421 18.66 37.36 18.78
C ALA A 421 18.32 38.71 18.11
N LEU A 422 17.91 38.69 16.83
CA LEU A 422 17.49 39.87 16.08
C LEU A 422 16.27 40.55 16.70
N GLY A 423 15.25 39.76 17.14
CA GLY A 423 14.03 40.29 17.74
C GLY A 423 14.22 41.07 19.04
N LYS A 424 15.38 40.93 19.72
CA LYS A 424 15.75 41.70 20.93
C LYS A 424 16.44 43.02 20.61
N LYS A 425 16.96 43.22 19.40
CA LYS A 425 17.67 44.43 18.99
C LYS A 425 16.68 45.52 18.57
N LYS A 426 17.12 46.78 18.76
CA LYS A 426 16.28 47.96 18.50
C LYS A 426 16.65 48.68 17.20
N ASP A 427 17.82 48.36 16.61
CA ASP A 427 18.26 48.94 15.34
C ASP A 427 17.35 48.47 14.17
N GLU A 428 17.21 49.35 13.18
CA GLU A 428 16.28 49.16 12.06
C GLU A 428 16.70 47.99 11.17
N GLU A 429 17.99 47.78 10.94
CA GLU A 429 18.51 46.68 10.13
C GLU A 429 18.16 45.30 10.73
N SER A 430 18.41 45.15 12.05
CA SER A 430 18.05 43.90 12.76
C SER A 430 16.53 43.64 12.75
N ARG A 431 15.74 44.71 12.91
CA ARG A 431 14.27 44.62 12.87
C ARG A 431 13.77 44.21 11.48
N ALA A 432 14.28 44.84 10.42
CA ALA A 432 13.93 44.52 9.05
C ALA A 432 14.32 43.07 8.70
N LYS A 433 15.50 42.60 9.14
CA LYS A 433 15.94 41.24 8.93
C LYS A 433 15.11 40.22 9.71
N PHE A 434 14.72 40.52 10.95
CA PHE A 434 13.76 39.71 11.71
C PHE A 434 12.44 39.60 10.96
N ASP A 435 11.90 40.71 10.47
CA ASP A 435 10.61 40.75 9.77
C ASP A 435 10.67 39.96 8.47
N GLU A 436 11.75 40.07 7.71
CA GLU A 436 11.98 39.31 6.49
C GLU A 436 11.94 37.78 6.74
N ILE A 437 12.70 37.30 7.74
CA ILE A 437 12.81 35.88 8.03
C ILE A 437 11.50 35.32 8.61
N MET A 438 10.88 36.04 9.57
CA MET A 438 9.66 35.59 10.22
C MET A 438 8.42 35.63 9.31
N TYR A 439 8.33 36.66 8.44
CA TYR A 439 7.33 36.66 7.38
C TYR A 439 7.51 35.44 6.46
N SER A 440 8.77 35.20 6.02
CA SER A 440 9.05 34.06 5.13
C SER A 440 8.68 32.72 5.75
N ALA A 441 8.97 32.52 7.03
CA ALA A 441 8.59 31.30 7.74
C ALA A 441 7.06 31.14 7.86
N ALA A 442 6.37 32.22 8.21
CA ALA A 442 4.90 32.21 8.31
C ALA A 442 4.23 31.99 6.95
N GLU A 443 4.71 32.66 5.89
CA GLU A 443 4.19 32.51 4.53
C GLU A 443 4.46 31.09 3.97
N THR A 444 5.61 30.52 4.26
CA THR A 444 5.91 29.12 3.95
C THR A 444 4.91 28.20 4.62
N LEU A 445 4.59 28.39 5.90
CA LEU A 445 3.58 27.58 6.60
C LEU A 445 2.18 27.74 6.00
N ARG A 446 1.82 28.94 5.52
CA ARG A 446 0.56 29.15 4.77
C ARG A 446 0.54 28.33 3.47
N ILE A 447 1.58 28.42 2.66
CA ILE A 447 1.72 27.68 1.39
C ILE A 447 1.69 26.18 1.66
N VAL A 448 2.46 25.70 2.61
CA VAL A 448 2.53 24.29 2.98
C VAL A 448 1.18 23.77 3.49
N SER A 449 0.41 24.59 4.22
CA SER A 449 -0.95 24.22 4.63
C SER A 449 -1.87 23.97 3.45
N VAL A 450 -1.78 24.78 2.39
CA VAL A 450 -2.58 24.58 1.17
C VAL A 450 -2.13 23.33 0.41
N LEU A 451 -0.81 23.15 0.22
CA LEU A 451 -0.27 21.98 -0.51
C LEU A 451 -0.56 20.66 0.21
N LEU A 452 -0.41 20.65 1.55
CA LEU A 452 -0.63 19.43 2.34
C LEU A 452 -2.10 19.16 2.69
N LYS A 453 -3.03 20.07 2.41
CA LYS A 453 -4.47 19.87 2.71
C LYS A 453 -5.05 18.56 2.18
N PRO A 454 -4.70 18.07 0.98
CA PRO A 454 -5.14 16.76 0.51
C PRO A 454 -4.65 15.60 1.38
N VAL A 455 -3.46 15.71 1.97
CA VAL A 455 -2.75 14.64 2.70
C VAL A 455 -2.97 14.72 4.22
N LEU A 456 -2.95 15.93 4.79
CA LEU A 456 -3.09 16.22 6.22
C LEU A 456 -4.32 17.13 6.48
N PRO A 457 -5.55 16.69 6.15
CA PRO A 457 -6.72 17.56 6.15
C PRO A 457 -7.07 18.19 7.50
N GLU A 458 -6.84 17.48 8.62
CA GLU A 458 -7.14 17.99 9.96
C GLU A 458 -6.03 18.90 10.51
N ILE A 459 -4.79 18.49 10.31
CA ILE A 459 -3.63 19.22 10.84
C ILE A 459 -3.43 20.54 10.14
N THR A 460 -3.62 20.59 8.82
CA THR A 460 -3.49 21.82 8.06
C THR A 460 -4.51 22.87 8.45
N GLU A 461 -5.72 22.50 8.86
CA GLU A 461 -6.69 23.43 9.45
C GLU A 461 -6.21 24.03 10.76
N LYS A 462 -5.52 23.24 11.59
CA LYS A 462 -4.94 23.74 12.85
C LYS A 462 -3.80 24.72 12.60
N ILE A 463 -2.97 24.47 11.58
CA ILE A 463 -1.92 25.39 11.17
C ILE A 463 -2.54 26.68 10.63
N TRP A 464 -3.53 26.57 9.77
CA TRP A 464 -4.27 27.67 9.15
C TRP A 464 -4.90 28.59 10.20
N ALA A 465 -5.56 28.00 11.18
CA ALA A 465 -6.14 28.74 12.31
C ALA A 465 -5.08 29.47 13.15
N GLN A 466 -3.92 28.84 13.42
CA GLN A 466 -2.83 29.47 14.18
C GLN A 466 -2.17 30.63 13.42
N LEU A 467 -2.18 30.61 12.09
CA LEU A 467 -1.76 31.74 11.26
C LEU A 467 -2.77 32.89 11.22
N GLY A 468 -3.96 32.71 11.85
CA GLY A 468 -5.02 33.72 11.90
C GLY A 468 -5.78 33.89 10.58
N MET A 469 -5.78 32.87 9.73
CA MET A 469 -6.49 32.92 8.44
C MET A 469 -7.99 32.83 8.65
N SER A 470 -8.74 33.73 8.04
CA SER A 470 -10.22 33.80 8.14
C SER A 470 -10.96 33.00 7.08
N GLU A 471 -10.33 32.80 5.93
CA GLU A 471 -10.92 32.03 4.84
C GLU A 471 -10.84 30.53 5.09
N LYS A 472 -11.74 29.75 4.50
CA LYS A 472 -11.67 28.30 4.60
C LYS A 472 -10.49 27.76 3.78
N LEU A 473 -9.70 26.89 4.37
CA LEU A 473 -8.53 26.30 3.71
C LEU A 473 -8.95 25.45 2.47
N MET A 474 -10.09 24.78 2.52
CA MET A 474 -10.62 24.00 1.37
C MET A 474 -11.05 24.85 0.17
N ASP A 475 -11.28 26.15 0.35
CA ASP A 475 -11.63 27.06 -0.72
C ASP A 475 -10.38 27.64 -1.41
N GLN A 476 -9.20 27.40 -0.85
CA GLN A 476 -7.93 27.80 -1.45
C GLN A 476 -7.62 26.94 -2.69
N ARG A 477 -7.07 27.59 -3.71
CA ARG A 477 -6.76 26.98 -5.00
C ARG A 477 -5.26 26.68 -5.10
N ILE A 478 -4.90 25.40 -5.22
CA ILE A 478 -3.49 24.97 -5.39
C ILE A 478 -2.91 25.47 -6.72
N ASP A 479 -3.73 25.50 -7.78
CA ASP A 479 -3.34 25.98 -9.11
C ASP A 479 -3.18 27.52 -9.21
N GLN A 480 -3.68 28.26 -8.21
CA GLN A 480 -3.57 29.71 -8.10
C GLN A 480 -2.67 30.14 -6.91
N LEU A 481 -2.07 29.17 -6.22
CA LEU A 481 -1.26 29.43 -5.05
C LEU A 481 0.02 30.19 -5.41
N THR A 482 0.22 31.32 -4.76
CA THR A 482 1.38 32.19 -4.97
C THR A 482 1.99 32.60 -3.63
N TRP A 483 3.23 33.11 -3.68
CA TRP A 483 3.89 33.76 -2.56
C TRP A 483 3.27 35.13 -2.26
N GLY A 484 3.20 35.51 -0.99
CA GLY A 484 2.75 36.85 -0.56
C GLY A 484 1.27 36.89 -0.16
N GLY A 485 0.69 35.75 0.25
CA GLY A 485 -0.72 35.67 0.65
C GLY A 485 -1.03 36.06 2.09
N LEU A 486 -0.03 36.18 2.97
CA LEU A 486 -0.24 36.70 4.32
C LEU A 486 -0.30 38.23 4.36
N THR A 487 -1.28 38.75 5.10
CA THR A 487 -1.44 40.21 5.27
C THR A 487 -0.60 40.72 6.41
N ALA A 488 0.18 41.77 6.15
CA ALA A 488 0.95 42.46 7.19
C ALA A 488 0.04 42.98 8.33
N GLY A 489 0.43 42.75 9.57
CA GLY A 489 -0.34 43.15 10.75
C GLY A 489 -1.51 42.20 11.12
N GLN A 490 -1.76 41.17 10.33
CA GLN A 490 -2.73 40.12 10.65
C GLN A 490 -2.36 39.48 12.00
N ALA A 491 -3.34 39.33 12.90
CA ALA A 491 -3.14 38.67 14.18
C ALA A 491 -3.04 37.15 14.02
N LEU A 492 -2.06 36.54 14.70
CA LEU A 492 -2.00 35.09 14.84
C LEU A 492 -3.17 34.58 15.68
N GLY A 493 -3.70 33.43 15.31
CA GLY A 493 -4.70 32.72 16.08
C GLY A 493 -4.16 32.09 17.36
N GLU A 494 -4.96 31.34 18.10
CA GLU A 494 -4.55 30.67 19.32
C GLU A 494 -3.44 29.63 19.08
N SER A 495 -2.44 29.57 19.97
CA SER A 495 -1.35 28.62 19.86
C SER A 495 -1.73 27.26 20.43
N ALA A 496 -1.52 26.21 19.67
CA ALA A 496 -1.71 24.85 20.12
C ALA A 496 -0.61 23.94 19.56
N GLN A 497 -0.17 22.97 20.34
CA GLN A 497 0.74 21.94 19.86
C GLN A 497 0.00 21.01 18.92
N ILE A 498 0.49 20.86 17.69
CA ILE A 498 -0.16 20.04 16.66
C ILE A 498 0.38 18.61 16.61
N PHE A 499 1.66 18.42 16.93
CA PHE A 499 2.34 17.13 16.93
C PHE A 499 3.16 16.98 18.24
N PRO A 500 2.62 16.40 19.31
CA PRO A 500 3.42 16.01 20.47
C PRO A 500 4.41 14.92 20.04
N ARG A 501 5.64 14.98 20.56
CA ARG A 501 6.61 13.91 20.32
C ARG A 501 6.17 12.64 20.99
N LEU A 502 6.29 11.52 20.28
CA LEU A 502 5.87 10.19 20.75
C LEU A 502 7.11 9.39 21.20
N ASP A 503 7.03 8.71 22.34
CA ASP A 503 7.98 7.66 22.67
C ASP A 503 7.74 6.44 21.78
N LEU A 504 8.78 5.92 21.16
CA LEU A 504 8.67 4.84 20.19
C LEU A 504 8.08 3.58 20.82
N LYS A 505 8.69 3.12 21.92
CA LYS A 505 8.31 1.87 22.56
C LYS A 505 6.89 1.92 23.14
N GLU A 506 6.60 2.95 23.93
CA GLU A 506 5.30 3.14 24.55
C GLU A 506 4.18 3.23 23.50
N THR A 507 4.45 3.94 22.39
CA THR A 507 3.49 4.12 21.31
C THR A 507 3.22 2.82 20.57
N VAL A 508 4.26 2.05 20.23
CA VAL A 508 4.13 0.76 19.56
C VAL A 508 3.43 -0.26 20.45
N ASP A 509 3.81 -0.34 21.73
CA ASP A 509 3.16 -1.23 22.70
C ASP A 509 1.67 -0.92 22.81
N LYS A 510 1.29 0.37 22.84
CA LYS A 510 -0.11 0.81 22.89
C LYS A 510 -0.89 0.45 21.61
N MET A 511 -0.27 0.60 20.44
CA MET A 511 -0.90 0.19 19.17
C MET A 511 -1.13 -1.32 19.14
N ASN A 512 -0.16 -2.12 19.61
CA ASN A 512 -0.28 -3.57 19.66
C ASN A 512 -1.40 -4.02 20.63
N GLU A 513 -1.52 -3.38 21.79
CA GLU A 513 -2.61 -3.64 22.72
C GLU A 513 -3.99 -3.37 22.06
N LEU A 514 -4.13 -2.20 21.43
CA LEU A 514 -5.36 -1.82 20.74
C LEU A 514 -5.66 -2.71 19.54
N GLU A 515 -4.62 -3.19 18.83
CA GLU A 515 -4.76 -4.14 17.71
C GLU A 515 -5.38 -5.45 18.20
N GLN A 516 -4.95 -5.99 19.36
CA GLN A 516 -5.55 -7.20 19.93
C GLN A 516 -7.03 -7.01 20.26
N VAL A 517 -7.38 -5.87 20.86
CA VAL A 517 -8.79 -5.52 21.16
C VAL A 517 -9.62 -5.46 19.88
N GLU A 518 -9.08 -4.80 18.84
CA GLU A 518 -9.77 -4.64 17.57
C GLU A 518 -9.90 -5.98 16.81
N VAL A 519 -8.89 -6.86 16.89
CA VAL A 519 -8.96 -8.24 16.38
C VAL A 519 -10.09 -9.02 17.04
N ALA A 520 -10.20 -8.97 18.37
CA ALA A 520 -11.26 -9.65 19.11
C ALA A 520 -12.66 -9.11 18.71
N ARG A 521 -12.81 -7.78 18.62
CA ARG A 521 -14.03 -7.12 18.16
C ARG A 521 -14.44 -7.56 16.74
N GLN A 522 -13.50 -7.55 15.81
CA GLN A 522 -13.76 -7.94 14.41
C GLN A 522 -14.06 -9.44 14.29
N ASN A 523 -13.39 -10.29 15.06
CA ASN A 523 -13.69 -11.72 15.09
C ASN A 523 -15.11 -11.99 15.60
N ALA A 524 -15.55 -11.30 16.65
CA ALA A 524 -16.92 -11.39 17.13
C ALA A 524 -17.92 -10.95 16.04
N LEU A 525 -17.65 -9.83 15.36
CA LEU A 525 -18.47 -9.31 14.27
C LEU A 525 -18.61 -10.30 13.11
N LEU A 526 -17.55 -11.05 12.82
CA LEU A 526 -17.50 -12.03 11.70
C LEU A 526 -17.89 -13.45 12.13
N GLY A 527 -18.35 -13.65 13.38
CA GLY A 527 -18.69 -14.96 13.94
C GLY A 527 -17.54 -15.94 14.01
N LYS A 528 -16.35 -15.42 14.05
CA LYS A 528 -15.18 -16.22 14.35
C LYS A 528 -15.04 -16.25 15.86
N THR A 529 -15.57 -17.30 16.51
CA THR A 529 -15.27 -17.56 17.91
C THR A 529 -13.76 -17.58 18.07
N ALA A 530 -13.23 -16.79 19.01
CA ALA A 530 -11.89 -17.03 19.53
C ALA A 530 -11.78 -18.51 19.90
N PRO A 531 -10.63 -19.17 19.70
CA PRO A 531 -10.40 -20.45 20.34
C PRO A 531 -10.80 -20.30 21.80
N ALA A 532 -11.52 -21.26 22.36
CA ALA A 532 -12.18 -21.21 23.67
C ALA A 532 -11.18 -21.18 24.86
N GLU A 533 -10.09 -20.43 24.77
CA GLU A 533 -9.05 -20.30 25.80
C GLU A 533 -8.70 -18.84 26.18
N ALA A 534 -9.42 -17.84 25.69
CA ALA A 534 -9.11 -16.44 26.03
C ALA A 534 -10.28 -15.62 26.57
N ALA A 535 -11.17 -16.23 27.35
CA ALA A 535 -12.22 -15.51 28.07
C ALA A 535 -12.33 -16.04 29.50
N SER A 536 -11.33 -15.77 30.32
CA SER A 536 -11.52 -15.73 31.77
C SER A 536 -10.41 -14.88 32.39
N VAL A 537 -10.89 -13.80 33.05
CA VAL A 537 -10.32 -13.19 34.26
C VAL A 537 -8.99 -12.43 34.08
N VAL A 538 -9.07 -11.12 34.22
CA VAL A 538 -8.01 -10.32 34.82
C VAL A 538 -7.97 -10.69 36.33
N PRO A 539 -6.93 -11.35 36.79
CA PRO A 539 -6.48 -11.24 38.16
C PRO A 539 -5.22 -10.39 38.22
N ALA A 540 -5.10 -9.68 39.32
CA ALA A 540 -3.91 -8.95 39.72
C ALA A 540 -2.63 -9.83 39.69
N PRO A 541 -1.43 -9.23 39.74
CA PRO A 541 -0.19 -9.91 39.40
C PRO A 541 0.15 -10.98 40.44
N GLU A 542 0.01 -12.23 40.05
CA GLU A 542 0.57 -13.36 40.78
C GLU A 542 1.59 -14.11 39.95
N ALA A 543 2.55 -14.65 40.64
CA ALA A 543 3.78 -15.31 40.26
C ALA A 543 3.79 -16.11 38.95
N LYS A 544 4.93 -16.03 38.27
CA LYS A 544 5.38 -16.82 37.13
C LYS A 544 4.91 -18.27 37.20
N ALA A 545 3.98 -18.65 36.29
CA ALA A 545 3.78 -20.04 35.93
C ALA A 545 4.84 -20.42 34.86
N GLU A 546 5.52 -21.53 35.08
CA GLU A 546 6.51 -22.10 34.17
C GLU A 546 5.91 -22.38 32.81
N GLU A 547 6.38 -21.65 31.78
CA GLU A 547 6.12 -21.96 30.38
C GLU A 547 6.70 -23.35 30.09
N THR A 548 5.88 -24.26 29.55
CA THR A 548 6.44 -25.48 28.92
C THR A 548 7.33 -25.03 27.76
N PRO A 549 8.64 -25.38 27.79
CA PRO A 549 9.55 -24.88 26.78
C PRO A 549 9.14 -25.40 25.40
N TRP A 550 8.98 -24.44 24.44
CA TRP A 550 8.88 -24.79 23.04
C TRP A 550 10.07 -25.64 22.63
N THR A 551 9.82 -26.83 22.15
CA THR A 551 10.87 -27.71 21.63
C THR A 551 10.93 -27.58 20.12
N PRO A 552 12.11 -27.34 19.53
CA PRO A 552 12.30 -27.33 18.08
C PRO A 552 11.80 -28.64 17.44
N PRO A 553 11.31 -28.62 16.18
CA PRO A 553 11.06 -29.85 15.44
C PRO A 553 12.27 -30.77 15.45
N GLU A 554 12.04 -32.08 15.44
CA GLU A 554 13.10 -33.09 15.47
C GLU A 554 14.14 -32.85 14.36
N GLY A 555 15.41 -32.69 14.72
CA GLY A 555 16.51 -32.39 13.80
C GLY A 555 16.88 -30.91 13.64
N VAL A 556 16.15 -29.98 14.25
CA VAL A 556 16.51 -28.55 14.24
C VAL A 556 17.27 -28.21 15.53
N PRO A 557 18.54 -27.76 15.47
CA PRO A 557 19.30 -27.35 16.65
C PRO A 557 18.69 -26.12 17.31
N PRO A 558 18.81 -25.95 18.64
CA PRO A 558 18.34 -24.74 19.32
C PRO A 558 19.06 -23.49 18.80
N LEU A 559 18.39 -22.35 18.86
CA LEU A 559 19.00 -21.06 18.52
C LEU A 559 20.24 -20.80 19.38
N ALA A 560 21.30 -20.33 18.75
CA ALA A 560 22.48 -19.85 19.46
C ALA A 560 22.13 -18.61 20.31
N PRO A 561 22.93 -18.26 21.34
CA PRO A 561 22.74 -17.04 22.08
C PRO A 561 22.68 -15.80 21.18
N THR A 562 21.83 -14.83 21.54
CA THR A 562 21.72 -13.56 20.80
C THR A 562 23.05 -12.81 20.78
N ILE A 563 23.42 -12.28 19.63
CA ILE A 563 24.59 -11.42 19.43
C ILE A 563 24.12 -10.02 19.03
N THR A 564 24.98 -9.01 19.24
CA THR A 564 24.70 -7.66 18.78
C THR A 564 24.92 -7.52 17.28
N ILE A 565 24.35 -6.48 16.68
CA ILE A 565 24.62 -6.14 15.26
C ILE A 565 26.12 -5.86 15.02
N ASP A 566 26.81 -5.29 16.01
CA ASP A 566 28.25 -5.03 15.96
C ASP A 566 29.07 -6.35 15.99
N ASP A 567 28.58 -7.38 16.63
CA ASP A 567 29.22 -8.70 16.60
C ASP A 567 29.00 -9.38 15.25
N PHE A 568 27.81 -9.28 14.68
CA PHE A 568 27.54 -9.78 13.34
C PHE A 568 28.35 -9.02 12.26
N ALA A 569 28.50 -7.71 12.40
CA ALA A 569 29.25 -6.87 11.46
C ALA A 569 30.77 -7.25 11.39
N LYS A 570 31.28 -7.96 12.38
CA LYS A 570 32.67 -8.51 12.38
C LYS A 570 32.80 -9.69 11.43
N VAL A 571 31.70 -10.33 11.02
CA VAL A 571 31.72 -11.48 10.10
C VAL A 571 31.65 -10.95 8.67
N ASP A 572 32.63 -11.32 7.82
CA ASP A 572 32.63 -10.94 6.40
C ASP A 572 32.11 -12.13 5.56
N LEU A 573 30.80 -12.10 5.25
CA LEU A 573 30.15 -13.06 4.36
C LEU A 573 30.25 -12.59 2.93
N ARG A 574 30.78 -13.44 2.02
CA ARG A 574 30.97 -13.10 0.60
C ARG A 574 30.44 -14.15 -0.35
N VAL A 575 30.05 -13.70 -1.53
CA VAL A 575 29.77 -14.57 -2.67
C VAL A 575 31.10 -15.07 -3.25
N ALA A 576 31.26 -16.38 -3.37
CA ALA A 576 32.41 -17.01 -3.98
C ALA A 576 31.99 -17.93 -5.12
N ARG A 577 32.85 -18.09 -6.14
CA ARG A 577 32.68 -19.08 -7.21
C ARG A 577 33.67 -20.22 -7.00
N ILE A 578 33.22 -21.45 -7.01
CA ILE A 578 34.08 -22.63 -6.98
C ILE A 578 34.69 -22.80 -8.37
N LEU A 579 36.01 -22.67 -8.47
CA LEU A 579 36.77 -22.87 -9.71
C LEU A 579 37.12 -24.35 -9.92
N ALA A 580 37.51 -25.02 -8.87
CA ALA A 580 37.82 -26.45 -8.89
C ALA A 580 37.53 -27.09 -7.53
N ALA A 581 37.23 -28.37 -7.54
CA ALA A 581 37.08 -29.21 -6.35
C ALA A 581 37.84 -30.51 -6.50
N GLU A 582 38.53 -30.95 -5.46
CA GLU A 582 39.36 -32.15 -5.43
C GLU A 582 39.12 -32.95 -4.14
N LYS A 583 39.16 -34.28 -4.21
CA LYS A 583 39.09 -35.12 -3.01
C LYS A 583 40.40 -35.00 -2.21
N VAL A 584 40.28 -34.90 -0.90
CA VAL A 584 41.45 -34.88 -0.01
C VAL A 584 41.91 -36.31 0.23
N PRO A 585 43.18 -36.68 -0.10
CA PRO A 585 43.67 -38.04 0.11
C PRO A 585 43.57 -38.44 1.58
N GLY A 586 43.03 -39.63 1.84
CA GLY A 586 42.87 -40.18 3.22
C GLY A 586 41.78 -39.47 4.05
N ALA A 587 40.83 -38.77 3.44
CA ALA A 587 39.73 -38.12 4.13
C ALA A 587 38.41 -38.18 3.31
N ASP A 588 37.61 -39.24 3.56
CA ASP A 588 36.37 -39.52 2.80
C ASP A 588 35.25 -38.44 2.93
N LYS A 589 35.38 -37.54 3.89
CA LYS A 589 34.40 -36.47 4.15
C LYS A 589 34.80 -35.10 3.61
N LEU A 590 36.06 -34.93 3.17
CA LEU A 590 36.63 -33.62 2.85
C LEU A 590 36.83 -33.44 1.32
N LEU A 591 36.46 -32.25 0.86
CA LEU A 591 36.85 -31.71 -0.46
C LEU A 591 37.74 -30.49 -0.27
N LYS A 592 38.81 -30.41 -1.07
CA LYS A 592 39.60 -29.20 -1.25
C LYS A 592 38.95 -28.40 -2.39
N LEU A 593 38.56 -27.17 -2.12
CA LEU A 593 37.93 -26.24 -3.06
C LEU A 593 38.90 -25.12 -3.38
N THR A 594 39.08 -24.85 -4.66
CA THR A 594 39.73 -23.62 -5.13
C THR A 594 38.62 -22.66 -5.50
N ILE A 595 38.55 -21.48 -4.86
CA ILE A 595 37.44 -20.53 -4.99
C ILE A 595 37.95 -19.15 -5.39
N ASP A 596 37.14 -18.49 -6.25
CA ASP A 596 37.29 -17.10 -6.61
C ASP A 596 36.34 -16.25 -5.72
N VAL A 597 36.90 -15.25 -5.05
CA VAL A 597 36.18 -14.28 -4.20
C VAL A 597 36.41 -12.83 -4.65
N ALA A 598 36.80 -12.65 -5.91
CA ALA A 598 37.21 -11.37 -6.50
C ALA A 598 38.47 -10.78 -5.84
N GLU A 599 39.39 -11.62 -5.40
CA GLU A 599 40.73 -11.26 -4.96
C GLU A 599 41.75 -11.54 -6.07
N ARG A 600 42.99 -11.04 -5.89
CA ARG A 600 44.05 -11.19 -6.89
C ARG A 600 44.42 -12.69 -7.15
N GLU A 601 44.30 -13.51 -6.11
CA GLU A 601 44.58 -14.96 -6.19
C GLU A 601 43.40 -15.75 -5.61
N PRO A 602 43.05 -16.92 -6.21
CA PRO A 602 42.01 -17.78 -5.67
C PRO A 602 42.39 -18.33 -4.29
N ARG A 603 41.40 -18.49 -3.42
CA ARG A 603 41.59 -19.09 -2.10
C ARG A 603 41.37 -20.59 -2.12
N THR A 604 42.02 -21.29 -1.18
CA THR A 604 41.73 -22.70 -0.89
C THR A 604 40.84 -22.80 0.34
N ILE A 605 39.72 -23.53 0.24
CA ILE A 605 38.87 -23.92 1.36
C ILE A 605 38.78 -25.45 1.42
N VAL A 606 38.94 -26.02 2.60
CA VAL A 606 38.69 -27.45 2.85
C VAL A 606 37.36 -27.59 3.57
N ALA A 607 36.40 -28.30 2.94
CA ALA A 607 35.00 -28.41 3.42
C ALA A 607 34.56 -29.87 3.58
N GLY A 608 33.78 -30.14 4.63
CA GLY A 608 33.24 -31.46 4.97
C GLY A 608 32.02 -31.88 4.16
N ILE A 609 32.04 -31.71 2.85
CA ILE A 609 30.88 -31.86 1.95
C ILE A 609 31.02 -33.04 0.96
N ALA A 610 32.10 -33.84 1.04
CA ALA A 610 32.38 -34.89 0.06
C ALA A 610 31.36 -36.03 0.02
N LYS A 611 30.53 -36.19 1.09
CA LYS A 611 29.44 -37.17 1.09
C LYS A 611 28.18 -36.70 0.34
N ALA A 612 28.00 -35.39 0.25
CA ALA A 612 26.81 -34.79 -0.35
C ALA A 612 27.05 -34.30 -1.79
N TYR A 613 28.30 -33.99 -2.15
CA TYR A 613 28.65 -33.44 -3.46
C TYR A 613 29.87 -34.10 -4.07
N SER A 614 29.79 -34.41 -5.38
CA SER A 614 30.98 -34.78 -6.14
C SER A 614 31.74 -33.54 -6.63
N PRO A 615 33.04 -33.61 -6.89
CA PRO A 615 33.82 -32.48 -7.42
C PRO A 615 33.24 -31.85 -8.67
N GLU A 616 32.68 -32.67 -9.58
CA GLU A 616 32.09 -32.25 -10.86
C GLU A 616 30.82 -31.41 -10.69
N GLN A 617 30.06 -31.68 -9.61
CA GLN A 617 28.84 -30.94 -9.30
C GLN A 617 29.10 -29.55 -8.71
N LEU A 618 30.33 -29.29 -8.27
CA LEU A 618 30.69 -28.06 -7.56
C LEU A 618 31.35 -27.02 -8.44
N ALA A 619 32.05 -27.43 -9.48
CA ALA A 619 32.75 -26.53 -10.38
C ALA A 619 31.77 -25.54 -11.03
N GLY A 620 32.09 -24.25 -10.97
CA GLY A 620 31.26 -23.15 -11.49
C GLY A 620 30.16 -22.64 -10.55
N ARG A 621 29.81 -23.36 -9.48
CA ARG A 621 28.75 -22.93 -8.53
C ARG A 621 29.15 -21.70 -7.74
N LYS A 622 28.19 -20.79 -7.55
CA LYS A 622 28.29 -19.68 -6.62
C LYS A 622 27.79 -20.14 -5.23
N VAL A 623 28.52 -19.79 -4.20
CA VAL A 623 28.28 -20.20 -2.80
C VAL A 623 28.56 -19.02 -1.86
N VAL A 624 28.11 -19.13 -0.63
CA VAL A 624 28.42 -18.18 0.44
C VAL A 624 29.58 -18.70 1.25
N ILE A 625 30.54 -17.81 1.57
CA ILE A 625 31.66 -18.13 2.45
C ILE A 625 31.79 -17.09 3.58
N VAL A 626 32.36 -17.52 4.71
CA VAL A 626 32.93 -16.62 5.72
C VAL A 626 34.36 -16.33 5.28
N ALA A 627 34.64 -15.09 4.86
CA ALA A 627 35.91 -14.72 4.21
C ALA A 627 37.00 -14.28 5.19
N ASN A 628 36.66 -13.83 6.38
CA ASN A 628 37.59 -13.28 7.37
C ASN A 628 37.90 -14.21 8.54
N LEU A 629 37.76 -15.51 8.36
CA LEU A 629 38.24 -16.50 9.35
C LEU A 629 39.75 -16.66 9.29
N GLN A 630 40.37 -16.87 10.46
CA GLN A 630 41.81 -17.22 10.51
C GLN A 630 42.07 -18.53 9.76
N PRO A 631 43.13 -18.58 8.91
CA PRO A 631 43.50 -19.80 8.21
C PRO A 631 43.75 -20.96 9.15
N ARG A 632 43.26 -22.15 8.78
CA ARG A 632 43.42 -23.37 9.57
C ARG A 632 43.92 -24.52 8.70
N LYS A 633 44.91 -25.30 9.23
CA LYS A 633 45.36 -26.50 8.53
C LYS A 633 44.46 -27.70 8.82
N LEU A 634 43.89 -28.28 7.75
CA LEU A 634 43.08 -29.50 7.78
C LEU A 634 43.74 -30.57 6.93
N ARG A 635 44.17 -31.66 7.51
CA ARG A 635 44.95 -32.75 6.84
C ARG A 635 46.14 -32.22 6.03
N GLY A 636 46.87 -31.25 6.58
CA GLY A 636 48.05 -30.68 5.93
C GLY A 636 47.75 -29.58 4.88
N ILE A 637 46.51 -29.37 4.52
CA ILE A 637 46.09 -28.34 3.58
C ILE A 637 45.61 -27.12 4.37
N GLU A 638 46.08 -25.92 4.02
CA GLU A 638 45.62 -24.67 4.61
C GLU A 638 44.28 -24.27 4.03
N SER A 639 43.25 -24.12 4.89
CA SER A 639 41.92 -23.63 4.54
C SER A 639 41.79 -22.19 4.96
N ASN A 640 41.54 -21.31 3.99
CA ASN A 640 41.42 -19.86 4.18
C ASN A 640 39.96 -19.39 3.98
N GLY A 641 39.14 -19.62 5.00
CA GLY A 641 37.71 -19.34 5.00
C GLY A 641 36.85 -20.58 5.26
N MET A 642 35.55 -20.41 5.31
CA MET A 642 34.58 -21.50 5.55
C MET A 642 33.38 -21.33 4.61
N ILE A 643 32.96 -22.43 3.97
CA ILE A 643 31.73 -22.44 3.17
C ILE A 643 30.50 -22.52 4.08
N VAL A 644 29.44 -21.77 3.75
CA VAL A 644 28.21 -21.79 4.51
C VAL A 644 27.26 -22.84 3.94
N ALA A 645 26.77 -23.71 4.79
CA ALA A 645 25.83 -24.77 4.43
C ALA A 645 24.81 -24.99 5.55
N ALA A 646 23.58 -25.31 5.19
CA ALA A 646 22.58 -25.84 6.13
C ALA A 646 22.80 -27.33 6.34
N SER A 647 22.51 -27.85 7.55
CA SER A 647 22.52 -29.29 7.84
C SER A 647 21.06 -29.81 7.80
N LEU A 648 20.82 -30.85 7.02
CA LEU A 648 19.55 -31.57 7.02
C LEU A 648 19.43 -32.47 8.27
N ALA A 649 18.24 -33.01 8.52
CA ALA A 649 17.98 -33.88 9.67
C ALA A 649 18.86 -35.12 9.71
N ASP A 650 19.31 -35.64 8.55
CA ASP A 650 20.26 -36.74 8.41
C ASP A 650 21.74 -36.31 8.56
N GLY A 651 22.00 -35.03 8.82
CA GLY A 651 23.32 -34.45 8.92
C GLY A 651 24.00 -34.14 7.59
N SER A 652 23.34 -34.32 6.45
CA SER A 652 23.90 -33.97 5.14
C SER A 652 23.90 -32.45 4.92
N PRO A 653 24.99 -31.88 4.37
CA PRO A 653 25.09 -30.44 4.12
C PRO A 653 24.42 -30.04 2.82
N VAL A 654 23.69 -28.90 2.83
CA VAL A 654 23.18 -28.22 1.67
C VAL A 654 23.81 -26.83 1.57
N LEU A 655 24.51 -26.57 0.47
CA LEU A 655 25.24 -25.31 0.28
C LEU A 655 24.29 -24.12 0.12
N ALA A 656 24.54 -23.04 0.85
CA ALA A 656 23.85 -21.78 0.63
C ALA A 656 24.18 -21.23 -0.75
N ALA A 657 23.14 -20.93 -1.56
CA ALA A 657 23.26 -20.46 -2.94
C ALA A 657 22.24 -19.35 -3.20
N PHE A 658 22.34 -18.69 -4.33
CA PHE A 658 21.46 -17.59 -4.75
C PHE A 658 20.52 -18.06 -5.85
N LEU A 659 19.28 -17.61 -5.81
CA LEU A 659 18.28 -17.82 -6.88
C LEU A 659 18.55 -16.90 -8.07
N GLU A 660 19.18 -15.74 -7.80
CA GLU A 660 19.51 -14.73 -8.82
C GLU A 660 21.02 -14.69 -9.06
N ASP A 661 21.43 -14.13 -10.18
CA ASP A 661 22.87 -13.99 -10.50
C ASP A 661 23.50 -12.84 -9.71
N VAL A 662 24.31 -13.17 -8.71
CA VAL A 662 25.00 -12.21 -7.84
C VAL A 662 26.49 -12.14 -8.22
N PRO A 663 27.11 -10.95 -8.29
CA PRO A 663 28.54 -10.81 -8.58
C PRO A 663 29.42 -11.53 -7.55
N VAL A 664 30.51 -12.19 -8.02
CA VAL A 664 31.54 -12.76 -7.15
C VAL A 664 32.20 -11.65 -6.34
N GLY A 665 32.49 -11.89 -5.07
CA GLY A 665 33.03 -10.89 -4.14
C GLY A 665 32.00 -10.01 -3.46
N ALA A 666 30.73 -10.03 -3.89
CA ALA A 666 29.67 -9.26 -3.24
C ALA A 666 29.56 -9.65 -1.75
N ARG A 667 29.45 -8.63 -0.88
CA ARG A 667 29.30 -8.82 0.57
C ARG A 667 27.83 -8.98 0.93
N LEU A 668 27.52 -9.99 1.75
CA LEU A 668 26.21 -10.14 2.36
C LEU A 668 26.16 -9.25 3.61
N LYS A 669 25.01 -8.58 3.79
CA LYS A 669 24.76 -7.67 4.93
C LYS A 669 23.57 -8.16 5.73
#